data_ba1f15b19267abc63427962e4f8e128e
#
_entry.id   ba1f15b19267abc63427962e4f8e128e
#
_cell.length_a   1.000
_cell.length_b   1.000
_cell.length_c   1.000
_cell.angle_alpha   90.00
_cell.angle_beta   90.00
_cell.angle_gamma   90.00
#
_symmetry.space_group_name_H-M   'P 1'
#
loop_
_entity.id
_entity.type
_entity.pdbx_description
1 polymer ?
#
loop_
_entity_poly.entity_id
_entity_poly.type
_entity_poly.pdbx_seq_one_letter_code
_entity_poly.pdbx_strand_id
1 'polypeptide(L)'
;MTFQQFAYRNVIRNSRVYAAFFMASIFSVMVFFIYSMLMFHPNIEDQFLQDIAFNGMLVAEIILIIFTLFFLFYSMSAFLQARSKEFGLLLNLGMDREQMDRLIFIETMVLGFISITVGIFFGFSFSKFFFMVIREMFLLDSLPLYLSWKPFALTIFVFLSLFITISISSAMYIRKKEIIQLLKGNWRKSDDVEFTKWKANLGFGLLLAAYSLVIISTYHMNIEMSIIIIMLATVGTYYFFTDSILYLLHQIRKRKNLYWHRYRLIAFAEVSIKIRENARMFFVVTIVSTIAFLSVGVVTSFTTFTGQYRALNPVSIFYSSNWDNPFEEEHIMKITNQLQSDNLSYELVKFNVKKQTSSSNGEVVHLIRESEINSLAISLKYPILDLPAGKAQFLTDIKETMGNDNEQEVQTVLAESSVPIYIQGVYDYKLFPSFVMNKQTIIISDEDFRLINEPLMGYGRNESNITYYAFHVPEWLRTKNVGTDLVNIMTSSLATTNYNPNPFYFENPGLDYSVIQATFSLLLFTGLLVAAVLLLAAGSFVYFKLYTDLERDKKQYDVLRRMGVTDRELVKIVNRLLIPQFFLPWGLAMVHSTFSFLFLQALWVDLAAISIAMEMLLVLAAFTLIQVSYFYLIRWRYIAHIQI
;
A
#
# COMPACT_ATOMS: atom_id res chain seq x y z
N MET A 1 48.66 -5.20 20.25
CA MET A 1 47.37 -5.25 19.55
C MET A 1 46.87 -3.81 19.46
N THR A 2 46.71 -3.27 18.23
CA THR A 2 46.17 -1.93 18.10
C THR A 2 44.68 -1.91 18.46
N PHE A 3 44.18 -0.76 18.93
CA PHE A 3 42.78 -0.56 19.30
C PHE A 3 41.82 -0.93 18.14
N GLN A 4 42.19 -0.60 16.90
CA GLN A 4 41.44 -0.97 15.69
C GLN A 4 41.41 -2.50 15.46
N GLN A 5 42.51 -3.19 15.67
CA GLN A 5 42.57 -4.65 15.59
C GLN A 5 41.73 -5.34 16.64
N PHE A 6 41.62 -4.72 17.84
CA PHE A 6 40.74 -5.21 18.89
C PHE A 6 39.27 -5.09 18.50
N ALA A 7 38.85 -3.92 17.99
CA ALA A 7 37.50 -3.70 17.51
C ALA A 7 37.12 -4.69 16.38
N TYR A 8 37.96 -4.86 15.37
CA TYR A 8 37.74 -5.77 14.25
C TYR A 8 37.62 -7.24 14.70
N ARG A 9 38.54 -7.72 15.52
CA ARG A 9 38.48 -9.11 16.05
C ARG A 9 37.25 -9.34 16.94
N ASN A 10 36.80 -8.32 17.63
CA ASN A 10 35.61 -8.39 18.45
C ASN A 10 34.33 -8.59 17.62
N VAL A 11 34.20 -7.88 16.48
CA VAL A 11 33.10 -8.08 15.52
C VAL A 11 33.09 -9.52 14.99
N ILE A 12 34.23 -10.05 14.56
CA ILE A 12 34.29 -11.42 14.01
C ILE A 12 33.97 -12.49 15.07
N ARG A 13 34.51 -12.35 16.29
CA ARG A 13 34.31 -13.33 17.36
C ARG A 13 32.85 -13.38 17.84
N ASN A 14 32.14 -12.26 17.81
CA ASN A 14 30.74 -12.14 18.23
C ASN A 14 29.77 -12.15 17.06
N SER A 15 30.16 -12.73 15.92
CA SER A 15 29.40 -12.70 14.65
C SER A 15 27.91 -13.10 14.77
N ARG A 16 27.58 -14.02 15.70
CA ARG A 16 26.19 -14.44 15.93
C ARG A 16 25.29 -13.32 16.46
N VAL A 17 25.83 -12.42 17.26
CA VAL A 17 25.11 -11.28 17.82
C VAL A 17 24.92 -10.20 16.75
N TYR A 18 25.91 -10.03 15.88
CA TYR A 18 25.84 -9.05 14.78
C TYR A 18 25.04 -9.56 13.57
N ALA A 19 24.88 -10.89 13.41
CA ALA A 19 24.35 -11.50 12.19
C ALA A 19 22.99 -10.92 11.76
N ALA A 20 22.04 -10.80 12.67
CA ALA A 20 20.72 -10.32 12.31
C ALA A 20 20.72 -8.81 11.96
N PHE A 21 21.49 -7.99 12.70
CA PHE A 21 21.70 -6.58 12.35
C PHE A 21 22.34 -6.46 10.95
N PHE A 22 23.38 -7.24 10.70
CA PHE A 22 24.12 -7.23 9.46
C PHE A 22 23.27 -7.68 8.26
N MET A 23 22.55 -8.80 8.39
CA MET A 23 21.68 -9.31 7.35
C MET A 23 20.56 -8.32 6.98
N ALA A 24 19.92 -7.72 7.97
CA ALA A 24 18.88 -6.73 7.71
C ALA A 24 19.45 -5.44 7.10
N SER A 25 20.66 -5.02 7.53
CA SER A 25 21.36 -3.88 6.93
C SER A 25 21.70 -4.13 5.46
N ILE A 26 22.27 -5.31 5.14
CA ILE A 26 22.55 -5.71 3.75
C ILE A 26 21.28 -5.67 2.90
N PHE A 27 20.19 -6.24 3.40
CA PHE A 27 18.94 -6.30 2.65
C PHE A 27 18.36 -4.90 2.40
N SER A 28 18.40 -4.01 3.41
CA SER A 28 17.97 -2.62 3.24
C SER A 28 18.81 -1.86 2.21
N VAL A 29 20.15 -2.02 2.26
CA VAL A 29 21.06 -1.42 1.27
C VAL A 29 20.79 -1.98 -0.13
N MET A 30 20.59 -3.31 -0.24
CA MET A 30 20.31 -3.98 -1.51
C MET A 30 19.03 -3.44 -2.15
N VAL A 31 17.94 -3.37 -1.41
CA VAL A 31 16.65 -2.87 -1.93
C VAL A 31 16.74 -1.41 -2.32
N PHE A 32 17.35 -0.58 -1.49
CA PHE A 32 17.55 0.83 -1.79
C PHE A 32 18.40 1.03 -3.06
N PHE A 33 19.47 0.27 -3.21
CA PHE A 33 20.31 0.34 -4.41
C PHE A 33 19.55 -0.07 -5.68
N ILE A 34 18.71 -1.11 -5.60
CA ILE A 34 17.87 -1.53 -6.73
C ILE A 34 16.90 -0.41 -7.13
N TYR A 35 16.27 0.28 -6.17
CA TYR A 35 15.39 1.42 -6.46
C TYR A 35 16.15 2.58 -7.09
N SER A 36 17.33 2.91 -6.55
CA SER A 36 18.20 3.94 -7.14
C SER A 36 18.62 3.59 -8.56
N MET A 37 18.87 2.31 -8.85
CA MET A 37 19.17 1.84 -10.21
C MET A 37 17.98 2.04 -11.17
N LEU A 38 16.75 1.83 -10.73
CA LEU A 38 15.58 2.08 -11.57
C LEU A 38 15.32 3.59 -11.75
N MET A 39 15.45 4.36 -10.68
CA MET A 39 15.23 5.81 -10.66
C MET A 39 16.10 6.56 -11.67
N PHE A 40 17.33 6.08 -11.89
CA PHE A 40 18.27 6.69 -12.81
C PHE A 40 18.46 5.90 -14.13
N HIS A 41 17.49 5.07 -14.49
CA HIS A 41 17.61 4.21 -15.67
C HIS A 41 17.48 5.03 -16.98
N PRO A 42 18.48 4.98 -17.89
CA PRO A 42 18.53 5.86 -19.08
C PRO A 42 17.47 5.54 -20.15
N ASN A 43 16.93 4.32 -20.18
CA ASN A 43 15.97 3.90 -21.21
C ASN A 43 14.51 4.17 -20.85
N ILE A 44 14.23 4.91 -19.79
CA ILE A 44 12.88 5.39 -19.50
C ILE A 44 12.78 6.76 -20.18
N GLU A 45 12.40 6.77 -21.48
CA GLU A 45 12.38 7.97 -22.32
C GLU A 45 11.04 8.72 -22.23
N ASP A 46 9.95 8.04 -21.87
CA ASP A 46 8.65 8.67 -21.70
C ASP A 46 8.65 9.54 -20.43
N GLN A 47 8.53 10.86 -20.62
CA GLN A 47 8.57 11.83 -19.52
C GLN A 47 7.52 11.54 -18.45
N PHE A 48 6.33 11.12 -18.85
CA PHE A 48 5.25 10.84 -17.91
C PHE A 48 5.54 9.58 -17.06
N LEU A 49 5.98 8.49 -17.69
CA LEU A 49 6.39 7.28 -16.98
C LEU A 49 7.64 7.52 -16.13
N GLN A 50 8.56 8.36 -16.60
CA GLN A 50 9.75 8.75 -15.85
C GLN A 50 9.40 9.52 -14.60
N ASP A 51 8.48 10.47 -14.67
CA ASP A 51 8.03 11.26 -13.52
C ASP A 51 7.30 10.41 -12.49
N ILE A 52 6.44 9.50 -12.91
CA ILE A 52 5.75 8.55 -12.02
C ILE A 52 6.75 7.61 -11.36
N ALA A 53 7.67 7.02 -12.14
CA ALA A 53 8.69 6.13 -11.64
C ALA A 53 9.61 6.86 -10.63
N PHE A 54 10.07 8.05 -10.98
CA PHE A 54 10.93 8.86 -10.13
C PHE A 54 10.24 9.23 -8.81
N ASN A 55 9.05 9.80 -8.86
CA ASN A 55 8.31 10.21 -7.66
C ASN A 55 7.90 9.02 -6.80
N GLY A 56 7.43 7.93 -7.41
CA GLY A 56 7.06 6.69 -6.70
C GLY A 56 8.27 6.05 -6.00
N MET A 57 9.42 5.98 -6.68
CA MET A 57 10.65 5.46 -6.09
C MET A 57 11.20 6.37 -4.99
N LEU A 58 11.12 7.69 -5.16
CA LEU A 58 11.55 8.66 -4.15
C LEU A 58 10.75 8.51 -2.86
N VAL A 59 9.44 8.37 -2.95
CA VAL A 59 8.58 8.12 -1.78
C VAL A 59 8.96 6.81 -1.10
N ALA A 60 9.16 5.74 -1.88
CA ALA A 60 9.58 4.45 -1.35
C ALA A 60 10.96 4.50 -0.67
N GLU A 61 11.93 5.19 -1.27
CA GLU A 61 13.25 5.39 -0.68
C GLU A 61 13.18 6.18 0.63
N ILE A 62 12.38 7.24 0.71
CA ILE A 62 12.18 8.01 1.94
C ILE A 62 11.59 7.11 3.05
N ILE A 63 10.55 6.34 2.73
CA ILE A 63 9.96 5.38 3.68
C ILE A 63 11.02 4.39 4.14
N LEU A 64 11.78 3.84 3.23
CA LEU A 64 12.82 2.85 3.51
C LEU A 64 13.95 3.44 4.38
N ILE A 65 14.39 4.68 4.12
CA ILE A 65 15.37 5.39 4.94
C ILE A 65 14.87 5.56 6.37
N ILE A 66 13.65 6.08 6.53
CA ILE A 66 13.04 6.32 7.85
C ILE A 66 12.96 5.01 8.64
N PHE A 67 12.44 3.96 8.02
CA PHE A 67 12.33 2.65 8.68
C PHE A 67 13.67 2.02 8.98
N THR A 68 14.63 2.09 8.04
CA THR A 68 15.98 1.57 8.24
C THR A 68 16.66 2.30 9.40
N LEU A 69 16.52 3.62 9.51
CA LEU A 69 17.04 4.39 10.62
C LEU A 69 16.47 3.90 11.97
N PHE A 70 15.15 3.80 12.10
CA PHE A 70 14.51 3.29 13.32
C PHE A 70 14.91 1.86 13.63
N PHE A 71 14.94 1.00 12.62
CA PHE A 71 15.35 -0.39 12.76
C PHE A 71 16.78 -0.53 13.26
N LEU A 72 17.73 0.13 12.59
CA LEU A 72 19.14 0.08 12.95
C LEU A 72 19.40 0.68 14.33
N PHE A 73 18.70 1.76 14.67
CA PHE A 73 18.80 2.39 15.98
C PHE A 73 18.32 1.46 17.12
N TYR A 74 17.18 0.82 16.91
CA TYR A 74 16.66 -0.16 17.88
C TYR A 74 17.58 -1.39 17.98
N SER A 75 18.00 -1.94 16.85
CA SER A 75 18.85 -3.11 16.79
C SER A 75 20.20 -2.86 17.46
N MET A 76 20.80 -1.70 17.21
CA MET A 76 22.02 -1.27 17.86
C MET A 76 21.83 -1.05 19.38
N SER A 77 20.73 -0.46 19.81
CA SER A 77 20.41 -0.32 21.22
C SER A 77 20.28 -1.68 21.94
N ALA A 78 19.62 -2.66 21.31
CA ALA A 78 19.51 -4.00 21.83
C ALA A 78 20.87 -4.70 21.91
N PHE A 79 21.71 -4.52 20.89
CA PHE A 79 23.07 -5.03 20.85
C PHE A 79 23.94 -4.45 21.99
N LEU A 80 23.91 -3.12 22.16
CA LEU A 80 24.65 -2.47 23.25
C LEU A 80 24.18 -2.94 24.62
N GLN A 81 22.89 -3.22 24.79
CA GLN A 81 22.37 -3.80 26.03
C GLN A 81 22.88 -5.23 26.27
N ALA A 82 22.97 -6.06 25.25
CA ALA A 82 23.50 -7.42 25.36
C ALA A 82 24.96 -7.42 25.85
N ARG A 83 25.74 -6.44 25.41
CA ARG A 83 27.16 -6.30 25.73
C ARG A 83 27.46 -5.34 26.90
N SER A 84 26.42 -4.85 27.57
CA SER A 84 26.59 -3.84 28.64
C SER A 84 27.58 -4.25 29.73
N LYS A 85 27.63 -5.55 30.08
CA LYS A 85 28.57 -6.10 31.08
C LYS A 85 30.02 -6.03 30.58
N GLU A 86 30.26 -6.31 29.30
CA GLU A 86 31.59 -6.21 28.67
C GLU A 86 32.09 -4.76 28.74
N PHE A 87 31.22 -3.79 28.38
CA PHE A 87 31.52 -2.37 28.48
C PHE A 87 31.77 -1.90 29.92
N GLY A 88 30.94 -2.36 30.87
CA GLY A 88 31.14 -2.09 32.30
C GLY A 88 32.48 -2.61 32.82
N LEU A 89 32.89 -3.80 32.40
CA LEU A 89 34.14 -4.42 32.77
C LEU A 89 35.35 -3.65 32.16
N LEU A 90 35.27 -3.25 30.89
CA LEU A 90 36.30 -2.45 30.25
C LEU A 90 36.53 -1.09 30.94
N LEU A 91 35.40 -0.40 31.31
CA LEU A 91 35.46 0.87 32.06
C LEU A 91 36.07 0.64 33.48
N ASN A 92 35.75 -0.48 34.12
CA ASN A 92 36.31 -0.82 35.44
C ASN A 92 37.79 -1.16 35.38
N LEU A 93 38.27 -1.66 34.21
CA LEU A 93 39.68 -1.92 33.93
C LEU A 93 40.46 -0.67 33.53
N GLY A 94 39.86 0.50 33.56
CA GLY A 94 40.52 1.79 33.33
C GLY A 94 40.36 2.37 31.91
N MET A 95 39.46 1.83 31.08
CA MET A 95 39.14 2.43 29.78
C MET A 95 38.36 3.75 29.99
N ASP A 96 38.81 4.84 29.36
CA ASP A 96 38.09 6.11 29.35
C ASP A 96 36.80 6.06 28.53
N ARG A 97 35.83 6.93 28.90
CA ARG A 97 34.56 7.04 28.15
C ARG A 97 34.77 7.43 26.70
N GLU A 98 35.72 8.27 26.37
CA GLU A 98 36.06 8.63 25.00
C GLU A 98 36.60 7.45 24.19
N GLN A 99 37.44 6.62 24.83
CA GLN A 99 37.92 5.39 24.22
C GLN A 99 36.77 4.40 23.96
N MET A 100 35.80 4.32 24.87
CA MET A 100 34.61 3.50 24.70
C MET A 100 33.74 4.01 23.53
N ASP A 101 33.48 5.31 23.44
CA ASP A 101 32.74 5.92 22.34
C ASP A 101 33.41 5.66 21.01
N ARG A 102 34.76 5.80 20.95
CA ARG A 102 35.54 5.50 19.77
C ARG A 102 35.51 4.01 19.38
N LEU A 103 35.45 3.10 20.37
CA LEU A 103 35.30 1.66 20.12
C LEU A 103 33.95 1.36 19.46
N ILE A 104 32.86 1.87 20.03
CA ILE A 104 31.49 1.67 19.49
C ILE A 104 31.39 2.30 18.11
N PHE A 105 31.97 3.49 17.89
CA PHE A 105 32.00 4.14 16.60
C PHE A 105 32.68 3.26 15.54
N ILE A 106 33.88 2.78 15.82
CA ILE A 106 34.66 1.94 14.87
C ILE A 106 33.93 0.63 14.59
N GLU A 107 33.39 -0.06 15.60
CA GLU A 107 32.62 -1.30 15.42
C GLU A 107 31.41 -1.07 14.51
N THR A 108 30.64 -0.01 14.74
CA THR A 108 29.45 0.31 13.94
C THR A 108 29.81 0.69 12.51
N MET A 109 30.87 1.47 12.32
CA MET A 109 31.34 1.89 10.99
C MET A 109 31.91 0.72 10.17
N VAL A 110 32.62 -0.21 10.78
CA VAL A 110 33.09 -1.44 10.12
C VAL A 110 31.91 -2.28 9.63
N LEU A 111 30.91 -2.50 10.50
CA LEU A 111 29.70 -3.21 10.11
C LEU A 111 28.94 -2.48 8.99
N GLY A 112 28.82 -1.17 9.08
CA GLY A 112 28.19 -0.32 8.07
C GLY A 112 28.88 -0.42 6.73
N PHE A 113 30.20 -0.29 6.71
CA PHE A 113 30.98 -0.37 5.47
C PHE A 113 30.84 -1.74 4.79
N ILE A 114 30.94 -2.82 5.55
CA ILE A 114 30.75 -4.18 5.01
C ILE A 114 29.31 -4.35 4.51
N SER A 115 28.31 -3.86 5.26
CA SER A 115 26.89 -3.93 4.85
C SER A 115 26.63 -3.17 3.55
N ILE A 116 27.19 -1.97 3.39
CA ILE A 116 27.08 -1.17 2.16
C ILE A 116 27.73 -1.92 0.99
N THR A 117 28.94 -2.39 1.15
CA THR A 117 29.69 -3.07 0.06
C THR A 117 28.97 -4.35 -0.39
N VAL A 118 28.56 -5.19 0.56
CA VAL A 118 27.87 -6.46 0.28
C VAL A 118 26.46 -6.19 -0.25
N GLY A 119 25.75 -5.21 0.32
CA GLY A 119 24.41 -4.83 -0.13
C GLY A 119 24.39 -4.29 -1.54
N ILE A 120 25.33 -3.43 -1.91
CA ILE A 120 25.49 -2.93 -3.30
C ILE A 120 25.86 -4.08 -4.26
N PHE A 121 26.76 -4.97 -3.85
CA PHE A 121 27.14 -6.13 -4.66
C PHE A 121 25.93 -7.02 -4.99
N PHE A 122 25.16 -7.39 -3.98
CA PHE A 122 23.91 -8.15 -4.19
C PHE A 122 22.87 -7.31 -4.94
N GLY A 123 22.70 -6.03 -4.62
CA GLY A 123 21.79 -5.15 -5.31
C GLY A 123 22.07 -5.05 -6.80
N PHE A 124 23.33 -4.86 -7.19
CA PHE A 124 23.74 -4.86 -8.58
C PHE A 124 23.51 -6.21 -9.26
N SER A 125 23.84 -7.32 -8.59
CA SER A 125 23.64 -8.66 -9.12
C SER A 125 22.16 -8.98 -9.35
N PHE A 126 21.28 -8.56 -8.44
CA PHE A 126 19.84 -8.76 -8.54
C PHE A 126 19.14 -7.73 -9.44
N SER A 127 19.76 -6.59 -9.75
CA SER A 127 19.17 -5.55 -10.61
C SER A 127 18.76 -6.08 -11.99
N LYS A 128 19.54 -7.00 -12.58
CA LYS A 128 19.18 -7.61 -13.86
C LYS A 128 17.87 -8.40 -13.78
N PHE A 129 17.71 -9.21 -12.73
CA PHE A 129 16.45 -9.95 -12.49
C PHE A 129 15.29 -8.98 -12.25
N PHE A 130 15.54 -7.94 -11.48
CA PHE A 130 14.58 -6.88 -11.19
C PHE A 130 14.09 -6.18 -12.46
N PHE A 131 15.02 -5.74 -13.31
CA PHE A 131 14.68 -5.09 -14.59
C PHE A 131 13.90 -6.02 -15.53
N MET A 132 14.18 -7.33 -15.49
CA MET A 132 13.46 -8.32 -16.28
C MET A 132 11.99 -8.43 -15.82
N VAL A 133 11.74 -8.41 -14.50
CA VAL A 133 10.39 -8.40 -13.95
C VAL A 133 9.67 -7.10 -14.30
N ILE A 134 10.31 -5.94 -14.12
CA ILE A 134 9.73 -4.64 -14.45
C ILE A 134 9.41 -4.54 -15.95
N ARG A 135 10.33 -4.97 -16.82
CA ARG A 135 10.10 -4.98 -18.27
C ARG A 135 8.79 -5.68 -18.64
N GLU A 136 8.56 -6.88 -18.11
CA GLU A 136 7.33 -7.64 -18.35
C GLU A 136 6.09 -6.94 -17.79
N MET A 137 6.22 -6.31 -16.64
CA MET A 137 5.12 -5.61 -15.99
C MET A 137 4.72 -4.31 -16.72
N PHE A 138 5.68 -3.61 -17.30
CA PHE A 138 5.46 -2.30 -17.97
C PHE A 138 5.31 -2.42 -19.48
N LEU A 139 5.44 -3.63 -20.04
CA LEU A 139 5.46 -3.83 -21.49
C LEU A 139 6.48 -2.96 -22.22
N LEU A 140 7.64 -2.74 -21.58
CA LEU A 140 8.73 -1.96 -22.14
C LEU A 140 9.59 -2.81 -23.10
N ASP A 141 10.13 -2.19 -24.15
CA ASP A 141 10.89 -2.90 -25.17
C ASP A 141 12.19 -3.52 -24.62
N SER A 142 12.95 -2.80 -23.82
CA SER A 142 14.13 -3.34 -23.13
C SER A 142 14.58 -2.47 -21.95
N LEU A 143 14.97 -3.13 -20.85
CA LEU A 143 15.67 -2.50 -19.73
C LEU A 143 17.00 -3.23 -19.52
N PRO A 144 18.05 -2.86 -20.28
CA PRO A 144 19.37 -3.49 -20.13
C PRO A 144 20.01 -3.10 -18.80
N LEU A 145 20.84 -3.99 -18.26
CA LEU A 145 21.68 -3.64 -17.12
C LEU A 145 22.66 -2.53 -17.56
N TYR A 146 22.66 -1.43 -16.83
CA TYR A 146 23.52 -0.29 -17.09
C TYR A 146 24.45 -0.01 -15.91
N LEU A 147 25.53 0.71 -16.16
CA LEU A 147 26.48 1.13 -15.14
C LEU A 147 26.53 2.66 -15.11
N SER A 148 26.03 3.25 -14.03
CA SER A 148 26.08 4.69 -13.77
C SER A 148 26.59 4.94 -12.36
N TRP A 149 27.32 6.01 -12.16
CA TRP A 149 27.85 6.38 -10.85
C TRP A 149 26.75 6.88 -9.88
N LYS A 150 25.63 7.39 -10.40
CA LYS A 150 24.54 8.04 -9.62
C LYS A 150 23.93 7.11 -8.56
N PRO A 151 23.46 5.88 -8.88
CA PRO A 151 22.92 4.96 -7.88
C PRO A 151 23.93 4.58 -6.79
N PHE A 152 25.19 4.37 -7.18
CA PHE A 152 26.27 4.05 -6.22
C PHE A 152 26.51 5.21 -5.25
N ALA A 153 26.66 6.44 -5.78
CA ALA A 153 26.90 7.62 -4.97
C ALA A 153 25.74 7.89 -4.01
N LEU A 154 24.49 7.82 -4.48
CA LEU A 154 23.31 8.04 -3.66
C LEU A 154 23.23 7.02 -2.52
N THR A 155 23.38 5.73 -2.83
CA THR A 155 23.30 4.65 -1.83
C THR A 155 24.42 4.78 -0.80
N ILE A 156 25.66 5.00 -1.23
CA ILE A 156 26.80 5.18 -0.32
C ILE A 156 26.55 6.39 0.58
N PHE A 157 26.15 7.53 0.02
CA PHE A 157 25.92 8.76 0.79
C PHE A 157 24.83 8.58 1.85
N VAL A 158 23.69 8.03 1.46
CA VAL A 158 22.55 7.82 2.36
C VAL A 158 22.90 6.85 3.49
N PHE A 159 23.42 5.67 3.17
CA PHE A 159 23.72 4.67 4.20
C PHE A 159 24.94 5.03 5.05
N LEU A 160 25.93 5.70 4.50
CA LEU A 160 27.05 6.22 5.29
C LEU A 160 26.54 7.25 6.33
N SER A 161 25.67 8.18 5.92
CA SER A 161 25.07 9.15 6.81
C SER A 161 24.20 8.49 7.90
N LEU A 162 23.44 7.45 7.57
CA LEU A 162 22.66 6.64 8.51
C LEU A 162 23.59 5.97 9.55
N PHE A 163 24.64 5.27 9.10
CA PHE A 163 25.57 4.59 10.01
C PHE A 163 26.33 5.57 10.91
N ILE A 164 26.72 6.75 10.40
CA ILE A 164 27.32 7.82 11.22
C ILE A 164 26.33 8.28 12.29
N THR A 165 25.08 8.57 11.92
CA THR A 165 24.03 9.01 12.85
C THR A 165 23.77 7.97 13.94
N ILE A 166 23.70 6.71 13.57
CA ILE A 166 23.48 5.59 14.50
C ILE A 166 24.69 5.43 15.43
N SER A 167 25.87 5.54 14.89
CA SER A 167 27.11 5.41 15.68
C SER A 167 27.23 6.48 16.75
N ILE A 168 27.00 7.75 16.40
CA ILE A 168 27.00 8.87 17.33
C ILE A 168 25.92 8.70 18.40
N SER A 169 24.70 8.34 17.97
CA SER A 169 23.59 8.14 18.90
C SER A 169 23.84 6.96 19.85
N SER A 170 24.51 5.92 19.39
CA SER A 170 24.86 4.73 20.16
C SER A 170 25.90 5.05 21.23
N ALA A 171 26.91 5.84 20.89
CA ALA A 171 27.90 6.31 21.84
C ALA A 171 27.25 7.17 22.93
N MET A 172 26.38 8.13 22.55
CA MET A 172 25.63 8.94 23.51
C MET A 172 24.74 8.11 24.45
N TYR A 173 24.14 7.01 23.95
CA TYR A 173 23.30 6.12 24.76
C TYR A 173 24.10 5.43 25.87
N ILE A 174 25.30 4.91 25.59
CA ILE A 174 26.17 4.29 26.58
C ILE A 174 26.73 5.33 27.56
N ARG A 175 27.10 6.52 27.08
CA ARG A 175 27.67 7.61 27.89
C ARG A 175 26.76 8.05 29.04
N LYS A 176 25.44 8.00 28.83
CA LYS A 176 24.43 8.35 29.85
C LYS A 176 24.25 7.30 30.95
N LYS A 177 24.81 6.07 30.80
CA LYS A 177 24.66 5.02 31.79
C LYS A 177 25.79 5.05 32.82
N GLU A 178 25.44 4.84 34.08
CA GLU A 178 26.42 4.65 35.17
C GLU A 178 27.10 3.29 35.03
N ILE A 179 28.37 3.19 35.46
CA ILE A 179 29.16 1.93 35.43
C ILE A 179 28.44 0.80 36.19
N ILE A 180 27.84 1.14 37.34
CA ILE A 180 27.05 0.18 38.13
C ILE A 180 25.85 -0.37 37.35
N GLN A 181 25.18 0.47 36.57
CA GLN A 181 24.05 0.05 35.73
C GLN A 181 24.51 -0.84 34.58
N LEU A 182 25.69 -0.57 34.02
CA LEU A 182 26.30 -1.40 32.98
C LEU A 182 26.71 -2.80 33.54
N LEU A 183 27.32 -2.84 34.72
CA LEU A 183 27.77 -4.09 35.36
C LEU A 183 26.59 -4.92 35.85
N LYS A 184 25.57 -4.32 36.46
CA LYS A 184 24.33 -5.02 36.88
C LYS A 184 23.53 -5.56 35.70
N GLY A 185 23.75 -5.01 34.47
CA GLY A 185 23.00 -5.39 33.28
C GLY A 185 21.50 -5.17 33.47
N ASN A 186 20.69 -6.05 32.88
CA ASN A 186 19.22 -6.01 32.98
C ASN A 186 18.66 -6.54 34.34
N TRP A 187 19.46 -6.61 35.39
CA TRP A 187 18.99 -6.91 36.74
C TRP A 187 18.28 -5.69 37.33
N ARG A 188 17.22 -5.21 36.72
CA ARG A 188 16.26 -4.33 37.39
C ARG A 188 15.47 -5.17 38.38
N LYS A 189 15.39 -4.69 39.65
CA LYS A 189 14.38 -5.16 40.58
C LYS A 189 13.04 -5.16 39.84
N SER A 190 12.33 -6.26 39.90
CA SER A 190 10.93 -6.35 39.53
C SER A 190 10.14 -5.46 40.48
N ASP A 191 10.15 -4.16 40.25
CA ASP A 191 9.15 -3.29 40.85
C ASP A 191 7.79 -3.76 40.36
N ASP A 192 6.78 -3.69 41.23
CA ASP A 192 5.41 -4.09 40.89
C ASP A 192 5.00 -3.52 39.53
N VAL A 193 4.27 -4.33 38.77
CA VAL A 193 3.81 -3.96 37.43
C VAL A 193 2.84 -2.78 37.56
N GLU A 194 3.40 -1.56 37.64
CA GLU A 194 2.61 -0.34 37.69
C GLU A 194 2.05 -0.03 36.32
N PHE A 195 0.76 0.16 36.23
CA PHE A 195 0.05 0.71 35.10
C PHE A 195 -0.89 1.82 35.59
N THR A 196 -1.12 2.79 34.73
CA THR A 196 -2.01 3.90 35.06
C THR A 196 -3.40 3.63 34.46
N LYS A 197 -4.43 3.43 35.28
CA LYS A 197 -5.81 3.14 34.81
C LYS A 197 -6.30 4.17 33.79
N TRP A 198 -6.01 5.44 33.99
CA TRP A 198 -6.37 6.49 33.05
C TRP A 198 -5.74 6.27 31.67
N LYS A 199 -4.44 5.97 31.61
CA LYS A 199 -3.73 5.70 30.34
C LYS A 199 -4.23 4.41 29.68
N ALA A 200 -4.58 3.41 30.49
CA ALA A 200 -5.14 2.15 29.98
C ALA A 200 -6.47 2.39 29.27
N ASN A 201 -7.38 3.15 29.91
CA ASN A 201 -8.66 3.51 29.32
C ASN A 201 -8.48 4.43 28.10
N LEU A 202 -7.52 5.36 28.14
CA LEU A 202 -7.17 6.20 27.01
C LEU A 202 -6.73 5.39 25.79
N GLY A 203 -5.88 4.37 25.96
CA GLY A 203 -5.45 3.49 24.87
C GLY A 203 -6.62 2.78 24.17
N PHE A 204 -7.53 2.19 24.96
CA PHE A 204 -8.75 1.58 24.41
C PHE A 204 -9.66 2.61 23.73
N GLY A 205 -9.87 3.76 24.36
CA GLY A 205 -10.73 4.82 23.84
C GLY A 205 -10.25 5.38 22.52
N LEU A 206 -8.95 5.63 22.40
CA LEU A 206 -8.34 6.12 21.16
C LEU A 206 -8.43 5.12 20.00
N LEU A 207 -8.19 3.82 20.26
CA LEU A 207 -8.35 2.78 19.26
C LEU A 207 -9.81 2.63 18.83
N LEU A 208 -10.72 2.64 19.78
CA LEU A 208 -12.16 2.56 19.51
C LEU A 208 -12.64 3.77 18.70
N ALA A 209 -12.20 4.96 19.06
CA ALA A 209 -12.48 6.19 18.31
C ALA A 209 -11.91 6.12 16.89
N ALA A 210 -10.66 5.67 16.71
CA ALA A 210 -10.06 5.50 15.39
C ALA A 210 -10.88 4.55 14.50
N TYR A 211 -11.26 3.38 15.02
CA TYR A 211 -12.03 2.40 14.25
C TYR A 211 -13.48 2.86 13.97
N SER A 212 -14.11 3.55 14.92
CA SER A 212 -15.43 4.15 14.70
C SER A 212 -15.39 5.23 13.61
N LEU A 213 -14.33 6.07 13.59
CA LEU A 213 -14.13 7.08 12.56
C LEU A 213 -13.89 6.44 11.18
N VAL A 214 -13.19 5.30 11.09
CA VAL A 214 -13.07 4.55 9.83
C VAL A 214 -14.44 4.17 9.31
N ILE A 215 -15.31 3.58 10.14
CA ILE A 215 -16.66 3.17 9.73
C ILE A 215 -17.49 4.38 9.28
N ILE A 216 -17.40 5.50 9.97
CA ILE A 216 -18.12 6.73 9.60
C ILE A 216 -17.56 7.31 8.29
N SER A 217 -16.25 7.29 8.11
CA SER A 217 -15.59 7.83 6.91
C SER A 217 -15.87 7.03 5.64
N THR A 218 -16.39 5.80 5.73
CA THR A 218 -16.85 5.05 4.55
C THR A 218 -18.05 5.71 3.85
N TYR A 219 -18.77 6.60 4.53
CA TYR A 219 -19.89 7.35 3.96
C TYR A 219 -19.52 8.75 3.45
N HIS A 220 -18.42 9.32 3.94
CA HIS A 220 -17.94 10.66 3.57
C HIS A 220 -16.41 10.68 3.54
N MET A 221 -15.85 10.51 2.35
CA MET A 221 -14.40 10.43 2.16
C MET A 221 -13.73 11.80 2.31
N ASN A 222 -12.86 11.95 3.32
CA ASN A 222 -12.08 13.16 3.54
C ASN A 222 -10.63 12.80 3.89
N ILE A 223 -9.66 13.29 3.12
CA ILE A 223 -8.22 13.05 3.34
C ILE A 223 -7.80 13.54 4.74
N GLU A 224 -8.38 14.64 5.22
CA GLU A 224 -8.09 15.19 6.55
C GLU A 224 -8.47 14.22 7.67
N MET A 225 -9.60 13.51 7.54
CA MET A 225 -10.03 12.48 8.50
C MET A 225 -9.04 11.33 8.56
N SER A 226 -8.42 10.95 7.45
CA SER A 226 -7.43 9.87 7.41
C SER A 226 -6.21 10.17 8.27
N ILE A 227 -5.73 11.41 8.29
CA ILE A 227 -4.60 11.84 9.13
C ILE A 227 -4.97 11.71 10.61
N ILE A 228 -6.17 12.15 10.99
CA ILE A 228 -6.67 12.05 12.38
C ILE A 228 -6.76 10.58 12.80
N ILE A 229 -7.31 9.71 11.96
CA ILE A 229 -7.43 8.27 12.22
C ILE A 229 -6.05 7.64 12.45
N ILE A 230 -5.08 7.94 11.60
CA ILE A 230 -3.70 7.43 11.73
C ILE A 230 -3.06 7.90 13.04
N MET A 231 -3.24 9.17 13.42
CA MET A 231 -2.73 9.71 14.67
C MET A 231 -3.37 9.02 15.89
N LEU A 232 -4.71 8.88 15.90
CA LEU A 232 -5.44 8.21 16.98
C LEU A 232 -5.03 6.74 17.11
N ALA A 233 -4.94 6.01 15.99
CA ALA A 233 -4.51 4.62 15.96
C ALA A 233 -3.07 4.46 16.47
N THR A 234 -2.16 5.33 16.06
CA THR A 234 -0.74 5.28 16.46
C THR A 234 -0.58 5.53 17.95
N VAL A 235 -1.17 6.61 18.47
CA VAL A 235 -1.10 6.96 19.91
C VAL A 235 -1.86 5.91 20.74
N GLY A 236 -3.02 5.46 20.27
CA GLY A 236 -3.81 4.40 20.90
C GLY A 236 -3.03 3.10 21.01
N THR A 237 -2.32 2.69 19.95
CA THR A 237 -1.45 1.49 19.94
C THR A 237 -0.31 1.59 20.95
N TYR A 238 0.29 2.75 21.10
CA TYR A 238 1.34 2.97 22.10
C TYR A 238 0.80 2.76 23.52
N TYR A 239 -0.31 3.39 23.90
CA TYR A 239 -0.92 3.20 25.22
C TYR A 239 -1.53 1.82 25.39
N PHE A 240 -1.98 1.18 24.33
CA PHE A 240 -2.45 -0.20 24.37
C PHE A 240 -1.38 -1.17 24.89
N PHE A 241 -0.15 -1.09 24.37
CA PHE A 241 0.94 -1.96 24.80
C PHE A 241 1.57 -1.54 26.13
N THR A 242 1.63 -0.25 26.44
CA THR A 242 2.27 0.22 27.68
C THR A 242 1.38 0.05 28.91
N ASP A 243 0.08 0.29 28.78
CA ASP A 243 -0.84 0.36 29.93
C ASP A 243 -2.07 -0.54 29.80
N SER A 244 -2.77 -0.53 28.64
CA SER A 244 -4.08 -1.19 28.49
C SER A 244 -3.98 -2.70 28.63
N ILE A 245 -2.98 -3.33 28.03
CA ILE A 245 -2.77 -4.77 28.10
C ILE A 245 -2.39 -5.22 29.52
N LEU A 246 -1.59 -4.42 30.24
CA LEU A 246 -1.23 -4.69 31.62
C LEU A 246 -2.45 -4.58 32.55
N TYR A 247 -3.33 -3.61 32.28
CA TYR A 247 -4.60 -3.51 32.96
C TYR A 247 -5.50 -4.72 32.73
N LEU A 248 -5.60 -5.21 31.49
CA LEU A 248 -6.33 -6.46 31.19
C LEU A 248 -5.77 -7.66 31.93
N LEU A 249 -4.43 -7.83 31.91
CA LEU A 249 -3.77 -8.92 32.62
C LEU A 249 -4.01 -8.83 34.15
N HIS A 250 -4.01 -7.61 34.71
CA HIS A 250 -4.36 -7.38 36.10
C HIS A 250 -5.81 -7.78 36.42
N GLN A 251 -6.78 -7.49 35.53
CA GLN A 251 -8.17 -7.92 35.69
C GLN A 251 -8.30 -9.45 35.60
N ILE A 252 -7.59 -10.10 34.68
CA ILE A 252 -7.57 -11.57 34.57
C ILE A 252 -6.96 -12.19 35.83
N ARG A 253 -5.92 -11.59 36.41
CA ARG A 253 -5.30 -12.03 37.65
C ARG A 253 -6.27 -12.06 38.84
N LYS A 254 -7.27 -11.17 38.88
CA LYS A 254 -8.31 -11.13 39.92
C LYS A 254 -9.28 -12.32 39.83
N ARG A 255 -9.39 -12.95 38.65
CA ARG A 255 -10.27 -14.13 38.47
C ARG A 255 -9.55 -15.38 38.89
N LYS A 256 -9.74 -15.80 40.18
CA LYS A 256 -9.04 -16.94 40.81
C LYS A 256 -9.13 -18.23 40.00
N ASN A 257 -10.25 -18.57 39.39
CA ASN A 257 -10.47 -19.76 38.58
C ASN A 257 -9.61 -19.88 37.32
N LEU A 258 -9.18 -18.75 36.74
CA LEU A 258 -8.31 -18.73 35.58
C LEU A 258 -6.81 -18.69 35.91
N TYR A 259 -6.46 -18.06 37.04
CA TYR A 259 -5.10 -17.77 37.44
C TYR A 259 -4.46 -18.88 38.26
N TRP A 260 -5.22 -19.49 39.23
CA TRP A 260 -4.71 -20.44 40.22
C TRP A 260 -4.66 -21.90 39.69
N HIS A 261 -4.02 -22.14 38.56
CA HIS A 261 -3.87 -23.47 38.00
C HIS A 261 -2.39 -23.77 37.74
N ARG A 262 -1.73 -24.64 38.56
CA ARG A 262 -0.38 -25.20 38.35
C ARG A 262 0.59 -24.15 37.71
N TYR A 263 1.19 -24.52 36.56
CA TYR A 263 2.15 -23.69 35.82
C TYR A 263 1.55 -22.42 35.21
N ARG A 264 0.22 -22.21 35.22
CA ARG A 264 -0.40 -20.97 34.68
C ARG A 264 0.02 -19.76 35.50
N LEU A 265 0.15 -19.89 36.82
CA LEU A 265 0.54 -18.81 37.71
C LEU A 265 1.92 -18.26 37.34
N ILE A 266 2.89 -19.16 37.13
CA ILE A 266 4.25 -18.78 36.71
C ILE A 266 4.23 -18.14 35.32
N ALA A 267 3.54 -18.77 34.36
CA ALA A 267 3.46 -18.28 32.99
C ALA A 267 2.82 -16.88 32.91
N PHE A 268 1.73 -16.61 33.62
CA PHE A 268 1.07 -15.30 33.63
C PHE A 268 1.91 -14.21 34.27
N ALA A 269 2.62 -14.55 35.39
CA ALA A 269 3.52 -13.58 36.03
C ALA A 269 4.65 -13.21 35.06
N GLU A 270 5.25 -14.19 34.40
CA GLU A 270 6.36 -13.99 33.47
C GLU A 270 5.91 -13.25 32.20
N VAL A 271 4.74 -13.59 31.64
CA VAL A 271 4.13 -12.89 30.49
C VAL A 271 3.90 -11.42 30.82
N SER A 272 3.39 -11.09 32.00
CA SER A 272 3.14 -9.69 32.40
C SER A 272 4.44 -8.87 32.46
N ILE A 273 5.51 -9.46 32.98
CA ILE A 273 6.84 -8.83 33.03
C ILE A 273 7.38 -8.64 31.61
N LYS A 274 7.33 -9.68 30.78
CA LYS A 274 7.84 -9.64 29.40
C LYS A 274 7.07 -8.67 28.51
N ILE A 275 5.74 -8.57 28.66
CA ILE A 275 4.93 -7.59 27.94
C ILE A 275 5.35 -6.17 28.30
N ARG A 276 5.52 -5.86 29.61
CA ARG A 276 5.98 -4.55 30.05
C ARG A 276 7.36 -4.19 29.51
N GLU A 277 8.32 -5.12 29.61
CA GLU A 277 9.68 -4.91 29.10
C GLU A 277 9.70 -4.72 27.57
N ASN A 278 8.78 -5.35 26.85
CA ASN A 278 8.74 -5.39 25.40
C ASN A 278 7.69 -4.44 24.78
N ALA A 279 6.95 -3.68 25.60
CA ALA A 279 5.83 -2.84 25.12
C ALA A 279 6.20 -1.92 23.94
N ARG A 280 7.36 -1.26 23.99
CA ARG A 280 7.86 -0.40 22.92
C ARG A 280 8.19 -1.19 21.64
N MET A 281 8.76 -2.39 21.81
CA MET A 281 9.03 -3.29 20.69
C MET A 281 7.72 -3.72 20.03
N PHE A 282 6.72 -4.11 20.82
CA PHE A 282 5.41 -4.52 20.31
C PHE A 282 4.73 -3.41 19.54
N PHE A 283 4.80 -2.17 20.03
CA PHE A 283 4.32 -0.99 19.33
C PHE A 283 4.97 -0.87 17.94
N VAL A 284 6.32 -0.86 17.88
CA VAL A 284 7.05 -0.72 16.62
C VAL A 284 6.73 -1.88 15.66
N VAL A 285 6.76 -3.13 16.15
CA VAL A 285 6.44 -4.32 15.34
C VAL A 285 5.02 -4.24 14.79
N THR A 286 4.05 -3.80 15.59
CA THR A 286 2.65 -3.63 15.12
C THR A 286 2.55 -2.61 14.01
N ILE A 287 3.10 -1.42 14.19
CA ILE A 287 3.04 -0.36 13.17
C ILE A 287 3.74 -0.80 11.88
N VAL A 288 4.95 -1.36 11.99
CA VAL A 288 5.73 -1.85 10.84
C VAL A 288 4.97 -2.96 10.10
N SER A 289 4.41 -3.92 10.83
CA SER A 289 3.61 -5.00 10.22
C SER A 289 2.34 -4.46 9.57
N THR A 290 1.66 -3.50 10.18
CA THR A 290 0.47 -2.86 9.59
C THR A 290 0.82 -2.20 8.26
N ILE A 291 1.91 -1.42 8.20
CA ILE A 291 2.36 -0.77 6.97
C ILE A 291 2.72 -1.81 5.90
N ALA A 292 3.40 -2.90 6.28
CA ALA A 292 3.73 -3.98 5.36
C ALA A 292 2.46 -4.65 4.79
N PHE A 293 1.46 -4.93 5.62
CA PHE A 293 0.20 -5.51 5.18
C PHE A 293 -0.57 -4.57 4.25
N LEU A 294 -0.62 -3.28 4.60
CA LEU A 294 -1.26 -2.27 3.78
C LEU A 294 -0.56 -2.09 2.44
N SER A 295 0.76 -2.05 2.41
CA SER A 295 1.52 -1.93 1.17
C SER A 295 1.17 -3.04 0.19
N VAL A 296 1.11 -4.30 0.64
CA VAL A 296 0.73 -5.43 -0.21
C VAL A 296 -0.76 -5.40 -0.55
N GLY A 297 -1.63 -5.08 0.42
CA GLY A 297 -3.07 -5.06 0.22
C GLY A 297 -3.54 -4.00 -0.77
N VAL A 298 -3.03 -2.78 -0.67
CA VAL A 298 -3.31 -1.70 -1.64
C VAL A 298 -2.95 -2.15 -3.04
N VAL A 299 -1.80 -2.75 -3.17
CA VAL A 299 -1.30 -3.20 -4.45
C VAL A 299 -2.12 -4.33 -5.06
N THR A 300 -2.48 -5.35 -4.27
CA THR A 300 -3.33 -6.43 -4.76
C THR A 300 -4.73 -5.94 -5.15
N SER A 301 -5.23 -4.88 -4.51
CA SER A 301 -6.51 -4.27 -4.90
C SER A 301 -6.49 -3.70 -6.33
N PHE A 302 -5.36 -3.19 -6.79
CA PHE A 302 -5.22 -2.70 -8.15
C PHE A 302 -5.21 -3.80 -9.21
N THR A 303 -4.77 -5.01 -8.89
CA THR A 303 -4.86 -6.14 -9.84
C THR A 303 -6.31 -6.48 -10.16
N THR A 304 -7.22 -6.31 -9.21
CA THR A 304 -8.66 -6.49 -9.42
C THR A 304 -9.23 -5.40 -10.31
N PHE A 305 -8.84 -4.15 -10.09
CA PHE A 305 -9.23 -3.03 -10.94
C PHE A 305 -8.78 -3.25 -12.40
N THR A 306 -7.52 -3.59 -12.62
CA THR A 306 -7.01 -3.85 -13.97
C THR A 306 -7.71 -5.03 -14.63
N GLY A 307 -8.08 -6.07 -13.88
CA GLY A 307 -8.86 -7.22 -14.37
C GLY A 307 -10.28 -6.84 -14.84
N GLN A 308 -10.88 -5.80 -14.25
CA GLN A 308 -12.23 -5.34 -14.59
C GLN A 308 -12.24 -4.13 -15.56
N TYR A 309 -11.07 -3.59 -15.89
CA TYR A 309 -10.96 -2.37 -16.70
C TYR A 309 -11.69 -2.47 -18.06
N ARG A 310 -11.64 -3.64 -18.71
CA ARG A 310 -12.34 -3.87 -19.98
C ARG A 310 -13.86 -3.82 -19.86
N ALA A 311 -14.40 -4.32 -18.75
CA ALA A 311 -15.84 -4.24 -18.48
C ALA A 311 -16.30 -2.79 -18.21
N LEU A 312 -15.41 -1.98 -17.63
CA LEU A 312 -15.66 -0.57 -17.39
C LEU A 312 -15.50 0.30 -18.66
N ASN A 313 -14.72 -0.18 -19.64
CA ASN A 313 -14.43 0.51 -20.91
C ASN A 313 -14.66 -0.44 -22.10
N PRO A 314 -15.90 -0.72 -22.47
CA PRO A 314 -16.22 -1.70 -23.50
C PRO A 314 -15.81 -1.25 -24.90
N VAL A 315 -15.82 0.05 -25.19
CA VAL A 315 -15.34 0.65 -26.43
C VAL A 315 -13.82 0.82 -26.36
N SER A 316 -13.13 0.55 -27.47
CA SER A 316 -11.65 0.53 -27.51
C SER A 316 -11.04 1.89 -27.84
N ILE A 317 -11.72 2.69 -28.65
CA ILE A 317 -11.36 4.08 -28.96
C ILE A 317 -12.66 4.87 -29.07
N PHE A 318 -12.66 6.04 -28.49
CA PHE A 318 -13.80 6.93 -28.47
C PHE A 318 -13.39 8.33 -28.93
N TYR A 319 -14.13 8.89 -29.89
CA TYR A 319 -13.92 10.22 -30.40
C TYR A 319 -15.25 10.98 -30.42
N SER A 320 -15.29 12.18 -29.86
CA SER A 320 -16.43 13.06 -29.99
C SER A 320 -16.07 14.33 -30.77
N SER A 321 -16.98 14.77 -31.60
CA SER A 321 -16.84 15.94 -32.44
C SER A 321 -18.00 16.89 -32.26
N ASN A 322 -17.72 18.14 -31.97
CA ASN A 322 -18.72 19.19 -32.01
C ASN A 322 -19.14 19.47 -33.46
N TRP A 323 -20.35 19.98 -33.67
CA TRP A 323 -21.00 20.13 -35.00
C TRP A 323 -20.11 20.76 -36.10
N ASP A 324 -19.28 21.75 -35.79
CA ASP A 324 -18.46 22.48 -36.76
C ASP A 324 -16.96 22.18 -36.62
N ASN A 325 -16.61 21.00 -36.21
CA ASN A 325 -15.20 20.61 -36.11
C ASN A 325 -14.58 20.43 -37.52
N PRO A 326 -13.68 21.32 -37.98
CA PRO A 326 -13.09 21.23 -39.29
C PRO A 326 -12.11 20.06 -39.46
N PHE A 327 -11.69 19.45 -38.36
CA PHE A 327 -10.69 18.37 -38.31
C PHE A 327 -11.32 16.98 -38.20
N GLU A 328 -12.66 16.88 -38.16
CA GLU A 328 -13.37 15.61 -37.90
C GLU A 328 -12.95 14.51 -38.86
N GLU A 329 -13.05 14.76 -40.18
CA GLU A 329 -12.72 13.78 -41.22
C GLU A 329 -11.22 13.41 -41.19
N GLU A 330 -10.34 14.38 -41.00
CA GLU A 330 -8.89 14.15 -40.90
C GLU A 330 -8.55 13.24 -39.69
N HIS A 331 -9.13 13.53 -38.51
CA HIS A 331 -8.89 12.75 -37.30
C HIS A 331 -9.40 11.33 -37.46
N ILE A 332 -10.62 11.13 -37.98
CA ILE A 332 -11.19 9.80 -38.20
C ILE A 332 -10.37 9.01 -39.21
N MET A 333 -9.95 9.67 -40.33
CA MET A 333 -9.08 9.02 -41.31
C MET A 333 -7.71 8.62 -40.70
N LYS A 334 -7.14 9.46 -39.84
CA LYS A 334 -5.90 9.18 -39.14
C LYS A 334 -6.04 7.98 -38.23
N ILE A 335 -7.10 7.89 -37.40
CA ILE A 335 -7.38 6.76 -36.52
C ILE A 335 -7.55 5.47 -37.34
N THR A 336 -8.36 5.52 -38.41
CA THR A 336 -8.63 4.37 -39.26
C THR A 336 -7.37 3.85 -39.96
N ASN A 337 -6.55 4.78 -40.52
CA ASN A 337 -5.29 4.40 -41.15
C ASN A 337 -4.30 3.77 -40.18
N GLN A 338 -4.22 4.24 -38.95
CA GLN A 338 -3.38 3.65 -37.92
C GLN A 338 -3.86 2.25 -37.54
N LEU A 339 -5.18 2.04 -37.36
CA LEU A 339 -5.75 0.73 -37.09
C LEU A 339 -5.48 -0.26 -38.23
N GLN A 340 -5.59 0.19 -39.49
CA GLN A 340 -5.29 -0.62 -40.67
C GLN A 340 -3.79 -0.96 -40.78
N SER A 341 -2.90 0.01 -40.56
CA SER A 341 -1.44 -0.22 -40.59
C SER A 341 -0.98 -1.24 -39.55
N ASP A 342 -1.65 -1.27 -38.40
CA ASP A 342 -1.38 -2.22 -37.33
C ASP A 342 -2.11 -3.56 -37.52
N ASN A 343 -2.79 -3.76 -38.66
CA ASN A 343 -3.59 -4.95 -38.97
C ASN A 343 -4.64 -5.27 -37.88
N LEU A 344 -5.30 -4.26 -37.33
CA LEU A 344 -6.34 -4.40 -36.33
C LEU A 344 -7.72 -4.39 -37.00
N SER A 345 -8.51 -5.43 -36.74
CA SER A 345 -9.93 -5.44 -37.13
C SER A 345 -10.73 -4.54 -36.19
N TYR A 346 -11.62 -3.71 -36.74
CA TYR A 346 -12.46 -2.83 -35.96
C TYR A 346 -13.87 -2.74 -36.53
N GLU A 347 -14.83 -2.48 -35.65
CA GLU A 347 -16.20 -2.08 -35.99
C GLU A 347 -16.37 -0.63 -35.55
N LEU A 348 -16.82 0.22 -36.49
CA LEU A 348 -17.04 1.63 -36.24
C LEU A 348 -18.54 1.93 -36.16
N VAL A 349 -18.98 2.48 -35.05
CA VAL A 349 -20.34 2.97 -34.86
C VAL A 349 -20.31 4.51 -34.74
N LYS A 350 -20.98 5.19 -35.64
CA LYS A 350 -21.19 6.64 -35.58
C LYS A 350 -22.58 6.90 -35.04
N PHE A 351 -22.70 7.81 -34.06
CA PHE A 351 -23.98 8.20 -33.50
C PHE A 351 -24.00 9.68 -33.13
N ASN A 352 -25.23 10.28 -33.13
CA ASN A 352 -25.45 11.68 -32.87
C ASN A 352 -26.19 11.85 -31.54
N VAL A 353 -25.66 12.74 -30.71
CA VAL A 353 -26.30 13.10 -29.44
C VAL A 353 -26.85 14.50 -29.53
N LYS A 354 -28.12 14.66 -29.18
CA LYS A 354 -28.78 15.97 -29.09
C LYS A 354 -28.96 16.33 -27.61
N LYS A 355 -28.73 17.58 -27.26
CA LYS A 355 -28.93 18.09 -25.91
C LYS A 355 -30.23 18.89 -25.86
N GLN A 356 -31.06 18.63 -24.84
CA GLN A 356 -32.29 19.34 -24.55
C GLN A 356 -32.44 19.55 -23.05
N THR A 357 -33.28 20.48 -22.63
CA THR A 357 -33.60 20.70 -21.22
C THR A 357 -34.82 19.88 -20.83
N SER A 358 -34.72 19.09 -19.76
CA SER A 358 -35.86 18.37 -19.18
C SER A 358 -36.74 19.34 -18.39
N SER A 359 -38.04 19.36 -18.66
CA SER A 359 -38.99 20.22 -17.95
C SER A 359 -39.26 19.74 -16.50
N SER A 360 -38.95 18.49 -16.19
CA SER A 360 -39.22 17.93 -14.87
C SER A 360 -38.27 18.44 -13.78
N ASN A 361 -37.00 18.66 -14.13
CA ASN A 361 -35.96 19.07 -13.19
C ASN A 361 -35.11 20.26 -13.67
N GLY A 362 -35.34 20.75 -14.88
CA GLY A 362 -34.58 21.85 -15.48
C GLY A 362 -33.15 21.51 -15.89
N GLU A 363 -32.77 20.21 -15.88
CA GLU A 363 -31.43 19.79 -16.23
C GLU A 363 -31.28 19.42 -17.70
N VAL A 364 -30.06 19.54 -18.21
CA VAL A 364 -29.73 19.20 -19.60
C VAL A 364 -29.60 17.67 -19.70
N VAL A 365 -30.39 17.09 -20.61
CA VAL A 365 -30.37 15.66 -20.93
C VAL A 365 -29.73 15.45 -22.30
N HIS A 366 -28.99 14.35 -22.42
CA HIS A 366 -28.38 13.87 -23.66
C HIS A 366 -29.28 12.81 -24.29
N LEU A 367 -29.67 13.00 -25.53
CA LEU A 367 -30.62 12.15 -26.25
C LEU A 367 -29.91 11.39 -27.36
N ILE A 368 -30.05 10.06 -27.36
CA ILE A 368 -29.44 9.17 -28.36
C ILE A 368 -30.53 8.32 -29.01
N ARG A 369 -30.37 8.03 -30.29
CA ARG A 369 -31.28 7.14 -31.02
C ARG A 369 -31.11 5.67 -30.57
N GLU A 370 -32.25 4.99 -30.50
CA GLU A 370 -32.30 3.56 -30.24
C GLU A 370 -31.50 2.75 -31.29
N SER A 371 -31.70 3.01 -32.60
CA SER A 371 -31.00 2.28 -33.67
C SER A 371 -29.48 2.43 -33.60
N GLU A 372 -28.97 3.59 -33.20
CA GLU A 372 -27.52 3.82 -33.03
C GLU A 372 -26.97 3.07 -31.82
N ILE A 373 -27.71 3.06 -30.69
CA ILE A 373 -27.38 2.27 -29.52
C ILE A 373 -27.41 0.78 -29.83
N ASN A 374 -28.44 0.31 -30.55
CA ASN A 374 -28.55 -1.10 -30.96
C ASN A 374 -27.38 -1.54 -31.84
N SER A 375 -26.90 -0.68 -32.72
CA SER A 375 -25.69 -0.97 -33.52
C SER A 375 -24.46 -1.20 -32.66
N LEU A 376 -24.27 -0.37 -31.61
CA LEU A 376 -23.18 -0.53 -30.68
C LEU A 376 -23.39 -1.74 -29.75
N ALA A 377 -24.61 -1.99 -29.29
CA ALA A 377 -24.96 -3.15 -28.48
C ALA A 377 -24.68 -4.47 -29.22
N ILE A 378 -24.99 -4.55 -30.52
CA ILE A 378 -24.67 -5.72 -31.36
C ILE A 378 -23.16 -5.96 -31.41
N SER A 379 -22.35 -4.89 -31.66
CA SER A 379 -20.89 -4.98 -31.67
C SER A 379 -20.32 -5.50 -30.34
N LEU A 380 -20.95 -5.12 -29.23
CA LEU A 380 -20.56 -5.51 -27.87
C LEU A 380 -21.23 -6.81 -27.40
N LYS A 381 -22.12 -7.42 -28.22
CA LYS A 381 -22.92 -8.60 -27.90
C LYS A 381 -23.86 -8.40 -26.69
N TYR A 382 -24.43 -7.22 -26.59
CA TYR A 382 -25.44 -6.88 -25.59
C TYR A 382 -26.85 -7.01 -26.16
N PRO A 383 -27.88 -7.10 -25.32
CA PRO A 383 -29.27 -7.14 -25.78
C PRO A 383 -29.66 -5.87 -26.53
N ILE A 384 -30.44 -6.02 -27.58
CA ILE A 384 -31.02 -4.91 -28.34
C ILE A 384 -32.25 -4.35 -27.63
N LEU A 385 -32.51 -3.07 -27.81
CA LEU A 385 -33.69 -2.37 -27.35
C LEU A 385 -34.77 -2.38 -28.43
N ASP A 386 -36.05 -2.26 -28.00
CA ASP A 386 -37.22 -2.01 -28.86
C ASP A 386 -38.12 -1.00 -28.13
N LEU A 387 -37.98 0.29 -28.53
CA LEU A 387 -38.64 1.43 -27.87
C LEU A 387 -39.75 1.98 -28.77
N PRO A 388 -41.03 1.81 -28.41
CA PRO A 388 -42.10 2.48 -29.14
C PRO A 388 -42.03 4.02 -28.99
N ALA A 389 -42.60 4.75 -29.95
CA ALA A 389 -42.65 6.21 -29.94
C ALA A 389 -43.20 6.74 -28.58
N GLY A 390 -42.62 7.80 -28.08
CA GLY A 390 -42.95 8.39 -26.77
C GLY A 390 -42.33 7.67 -25.56
N LYS A 391 -41.66 6.53 -25.73
CA LYS A 391 -40.99 5.80 -24.64
C LYS A 391 -39.51 5.95 -24.71
N ALA A 392 -38.87 5.91 -23.54
CA ALA A 392 -37.44 6.11 -23.39
C ALA A 392 -36.88 5.24 -22.25
N GLN A 393 -35.58 5.03 -22.26
CA GLN A 393 -34.83 4.42 -21.14
C GLN A 393 -33.62 5.27 -20.80
N PHE A 394 -33.27 5.33 -19.51
CA PHE A 394 -31.99 5.87 -19.12
C PHE A 394 -30.87 4.93 -19.55
N LEU A 395 -29.77 5.49 -20.03
CA LEU A 395 -28.54 4.75 -20.21
C LEU A 395 -27.77 4.76 -18.90
N THR A 396 -27.44 3.60 -18.35
CA THR A 396 -26.90 3.50 -17.00
C THR A 396 -25.45 3.92 -16.87
N ASP A 397 -25.22 4.92 -16.00
CA ASP A 397 -24.16 4.93 -14.99
C ASP A 397 -24.72 5.32 -13.60
N ILE A 398 -26.06 5.18 -13.40
CA ILE A 398 -26.79 5.86 -12.30
C ILE A 398 -27.55 4.84 -11.42
N LYS A 399 -26.91 3.75 -10.99
CA LYS A 399 -27.47 2.97 -9.87
C LYS A 399 -27.53 3.74 -8.54
N GLU A 400 -26.81 4.85 -8.43
CA GLU A 400 -26.64 5.58 -7.17
C GLU A 400 -27.43 6.86 -7.00
N THR A 401 -27.98 7.44 -8.07
CA THR A 401 -28.67 8.74 -7.99
C THR A 401 -30.21 8.64 -7.88
N MET A 402 -30.77 7.52 -8.26
CA MET A 402 -32.17 7.20 -7.98
C MET A 402 -32.17 6.21 -6.82
N GLY A 403 -32.56 6.68 -5.63
CA GLY A 403 -32.80 5.81 -4.49
C GLY A 403 -33.62 4.58 -4.91
N ASN A 404 -33.78 3.60 -4.04
CA ASN A 404 -34.44 2.29 -4.24
C ASN A 404 -35.76 2.24 -5.02
N ASP A 405 -36.19 3.33 -5.65
CA ASP A 405 -37.41 3.48 -6.46
C ASP A 405 -37.14 3.24 -7.96
N ASN A 406 -36.49 2.14 -8.29
CA ASN A 406 -36.12 1.72 -9.66
C ASN A 406 -37.28 1.44 -10.62
N GLU A 407 -38.54 1.75 -10.26
CA GLU A 407 -39.72 1.47 -11.08
C GLU A 407 -40.64 2.69 -11.31
N GLN A 408 -40.22 3.90 -10.95
CA GLN A 408 -41.08 5.07 -11.23
C GLN A 408 -40.93 5.48 -12.70
N GLU A 409 -42.02 5.32 -13.45
CA GLU A 409 -42.17 5.94 -14.76
C GLU A 409 -42.10 7.46 -14.59
N VAL A 410 -41.07 8.08 -15.21
CA VAL A 410 -40.88 9.53 -15.16
C VAL A 410 -41.36 10.13 -16.48
N GLN A 411 -42.42 10.93 -16.41
CA GLN A 411 -42.84 11.73 -17.55
C GLN A 411 -42.05 13.05 -17.57
N THR A 412 -41.40 13.36 -18.67
CA THR A 412 -40.79 14.67 -18.90
C THR A 412 -41.15 15.19 -20.29
N VAL A 413 -41.09 16.50 -20.44
CA VAL A 413 -41.23 17.16 -21.75
C VAL A 413 -39.91 17.84 -22.05
N LEU A 414 -39.41 17.67 -23.26
CA LEU A 414 -38.24 18.39 -23.73
C LEU A 414 -38.61 19.86 -23.98
N ALA A 415 -38.00 20.76 -23.23
CA ALA A 415 -38.44 22.17 -23.18
C ALA A 415 -38.35 22.87 -24.57
N GLU A 416 -37.27 22.63 -25.31
CA GLU A 416 -37.03 23.28 -26.58
C GLU A 416 -37.91 22.72 -27.71
N SER A 417 -38.05 21.42 -27.79
CA SER A 417 -38.75 20.71 -28.86
C SER A 417 -40.21 20.40 -28.51
N SER A 418 -40.64 20.61 -27.27
CA SER A 418 -41.98 20.28 -26.73
C SER A 418 -42.40 18.82 -26.96
N VAL A 419 -41.43 17.90 -27.02
CA VAL A 419 -41.67 16.47 -27.22
C VAL A 419 -41.85 15.81 -25.84
N PRO A 420 -43.00 15.16 -25.56
CA PRO A 420 -43.21 14.43 -24.33
C PRO A 420 -42.52 13.07 -24.39
N ILE A 421 -41.82 12.71 -23.35
CA ILE A 421 -41.08 11.43 -23.21
C ILE A 421 -41.48 10.73 -21.91
N TYR A 422 -41.77 9.44 -22.00
CA TYR A 422 -42.04 8.58 -20.87
C TYR A 422 -40.83 7.64 -20.65
N ILE A 423 -40.10 7.89 -19.58
CA ILE A 423 -38.92 7.07 -19.24
C ILE A 423 -39.40 5.82 -18.48
N GLN A 424 -39.17 4.64 -19.06
CA GLN A 424 -39.61 3.34 -18.56
C GLN A 424 -38.41 2.46 -18.17
N GLY A 425 -37.67 2.84 -17.15
CA GLY A 425 -36.55 2.03 -16.66
C GLY A 425 -35.19 2.41 -17.23
N VAL A 426 -34.25 1.52 -17.06
CA VAL A 426 -32.82 1.75 -17.29
C VAL A 426 -32.25 0.62 -18.15
N TYR A 427 -31.47 0.99 -19.18
CA TYR A 427 -30.68 0.03 -19.94
C TYR A 427 -29.38 -0.26 -19.16
N ASP A 428 -29.33 -1.37 -18.45
CA ASP A 428 -28.29 -1.72 -17.45
C ASP A 428 -27.03 -2.39 -18.08
N TYR A 429 -26.63 -1.90 -19.25
CA TYR A 429 -25.40 -2.33 -19.92
C TYR A 429 -24.48 -1.16 -20.17
N LYS A 430 -23.24 -1.26 -19.72
CA LYS A 430 -22.25 -0.22 -19.90
C LYS A 430 -21.78 -0.18 -21.37
N LEU A 431 -22.08 0.91 -22.06
CA LEU A 431 -21.71 1.10 -23.46
C LEU A 431 -20.51 2.05 -23.62
N PHE A 432 -20.37 3.00 -22.71
CA PHE A 432 -19.38 4.08 -22.82
C PHE A 432 -18.52 4.18 -21.56
N PRO A 433 -17.29 4.72 -21.68
CA PRO A 433 -16.48 5.06 -20.52
C PRO A 433 -17.21 6.05 -19.59
N SER A 434 -17.03 5.94 -18.29
CA SER A 434 -17.78 6.73 -17.27
C SER A 434 -17.57 8.24 -17.39
N PHE A 435 -16.47 8.69 -17.99
CA PHE A 435 -16.13 10.12 -18.11
C PHE A 435 -16.73 10.79 -19.36
N VAL A 436 -17.24 10.03 -20.32
CA VAL A 436 -17.60 10.52 -21.65
C VAL A 436 -19.04 10.99 -21.74
N MET A 437 -19.95 10.34 -21.03
CA MET A 437 -21.38 10.67 -21.09
C MET A 437 -21.87 11.30 -19.79
N ASN A 438 -22.73 12.32 -19.95
CA ASN A 438 -23.39 12.93 -18.82
C ASN A 438 -24.34 11.93 -18.14
N LYS A 439 -24.48 12.02 -16.82
CA LYS A 439 -25.34 11.17 -15.99
C LYS A 439 -26.81 11.11 -16.45
N GLN A 440 -27.27 12.08 -17.25
CA GLN A 440 -28.62 12.16 -17.76
C GLN A 440 -28.73 11.83 -19.26
N THR A 441 -28.16 10.71 -19.67
CA THR A 441 -28.28 10.21 -21.03
C THR A 441 -29.53 9.34 -21.18
N ILE A 442 -30.38 9.67 -22.16
CA ILE A 442 -31.66 9.00 -22.41
C ILE A 442 -31.66 8.43 -23.82
N ILE A 443 -32.03 7.17 -23.93
CA ILE A 443 -32.24 6.48 -25.21
C ILE A 443 -33.72 6.69 -25.60
N ILE A 444 -33.98 7.20 -26.81
CA ILE A 444 -35.32 7.47 -27.35
C ILE A 444 -35.53 6.77 -28.68
N SER A 445 -36.79 6.59 -29.07
CA SER A 445 -37.12 6.03 -30.35
C SER A 445 -36.58 6.86 -31.51
N ASP A 446 -36.38 6.25 -32.68
CA ASP A 446 -35.93 6.95 -33.88
C ASP A 446 -36.95 7.98 -34.37
N GLU A 447 -38.25 7.76 -34.11
CA GLU A 447 -39.32 8.67 -34.45
C GLU A 447 -39.27 9.93 -33.60
N ASP A 448 -39.13 9.81 -32.28
CA ASP A 448 -39.03 10.95 -31.38
C ASP A 448 -37.77 11.78 -31.65
N PHE A 449 -36.65 11.08 -31.93
CA PHE A 449 -35.40 11.77 -32.22
C PHE A 449 -35.46 12.65 -33.50
N ARG A 450 -36.26 12.28 -34.49
CA ARG A 450 -36.48 13.09 -35.72
C ARG A 450 -37.28 14.34 -35.41
N LEU A 451 -38.15 14.34 -34.40
CA LEU A 451 -38.95 15.52 -34.02
C LEU A 451 -38.11 16.58 -33.30
N ILE A 452 -36.96 16.20 -32.75
CA ILE A 452 -36.10 17.11 -32.01
C ILE A 452 -35.20 17.87 -33.00
N ASN A 453 -35.59 19.10 -33.39
CA ASN A 453 -34.87 19.92 -34.35
C ASN A 453 -34.34 21.24 -33.76
N GLU A 454 -34.82 21.62 -32.57
CA GLU A 454 -34.45 22.87 -31.93
C GLU A 454 -33.17 22.72 -31.12
N PRO A 455 -32.21 23.67 -31.18
CA PRO A 455 -31.01 23.63 -30.36
C PRO A 455 -31.35 23.95 -28.91
N LEU A 456 -30.43 23.55 -27.98
CA LEU A 456 -30.53 23.85 -26.55
C LEU A 456 -30.62 25.38 -26.33
N MET A 457 -31.56 25.82 -25.47
CA MET A 457 -31.82 27.24 -25.24
C MET A 457 -30.56 27.94 -24.66
N GLY A 458 -30.15 29.03 -25.28
CA GLY A 458 -28.95 29.78 -24.86
C GLY A 458 -27.63 29.27 -25.42
N TYR A 459 -27.65 28.18 -26.17
CA TYR A 459 -26.45 27.59 -26.79
C TYR A 459 -26.59 27.60 -28.31
N GLY A 460 -25.46 27.71 -29.02
CA GLY A 460 -25.44 27.55 -30.46
C GLY A 460 -25.71 26.13 -30.92
N ARG A 461 -26.02 25.91 -32.21
CA ARG A 461 -26.16 24.54 -32.75
C ARG A 461 -24.94 23.67 -32.51
N ASN A 462 -23.75 24.26 -32.50
CA ASN A 462 -22.47 23.58 -32.30
C ASN A 462 -22.32 22.97 -30.91
N GLU A 463 -22.95 23.57 -29.90
CA GLU A 463 -22.92 23.08 -28.51
C GLU A 463 -24.05 22.10 -28.18
N SER A 464 -25.12 22.12 -29.03
CA SER A 464 -26.34 21.33 -28.83
C SER A 464 -26.27 19.94 -29.46
N ASN A 465 -25.45 19.75 -30.48
CA ASN A 465 -25.32 18.50 -31.23
C ASN A 465 -23.87 18.05 -31.25
N ILE A 466 -23.64 16.81 -30.80
CA ILE A 466 -22.30 16.20 -30.75
C ILE A 466 -22.34 14.91 -31.55
N THR A 467 -21.37 14.70 -32.43
CA THR A 467 -21.18 13.46 -33.16
C THR A 467 -20.15 12.60 -32.40
N TYR A 468 -20.48 11.36 -32.20
CA TYR A 468 -19.61 10.39 -31.52
C TYR A 468 -19.20 9.27 -32.45
N TYR A 469 -17.98 8.82 -32.32
CA TYR A 469 -17.38 7.70 -33.03
C TYR A 469 -16.84 6.69 -32.01
N ALA A 470 -17.44 5.51 -31.99
CA ALA A 470 -17.05 4.42 -31.11
C ALA A 470 -16.41 3.32 -31.97
N PHE A 471 -15.14 3.04 -31.71
CA PHE A 471 -14.40 1.95 -32.35
C PHE A 471 -14.33 0.77 -31.40
N HIS A 472 -14.97 -0.33 -31.78
CA HIS A 472 -14.82 -1.60 -31.08
C HIS A 472 -13.70 -2.40 -31.76
N VAL A 473 -12.58 -2.61 -31.04
CA VAL A 473 -11.42 -3.38 -31.49
C VAL A 473 -11.28 -4.60 -30.57
N PRO A 474 -11.41 -5.85 -31.05
CA PRO A 474 -11.25 -7.04 -30.21
C PRO A 474 -9.90 -7.07 -29.49
N GLU A 475 -8.82 -6.72 -30.19
CA GLU A 475 -7.46 -6.66 -29.65
C GLU A 475 -7.14 -5.25 -29.10
N TRP A 476 -8.01 -4.73 -28.23
CA TRP A 476 -7.98 -3.37 -27.72
C TRP A 476 -6.66 -2.93 -27.05
N LEU A 477 -5.91 -3.86 -26.45
CA LEU A 477 -4.59 -3.56 -25.86
C LEU A 477 -3.55 -3.12 -26.89
N ARG A 478 -3.72 -3.53 -28.15
CA ARG A 478 -2.82 -3.13 -29.24
C ARG A 478 -3.11 -1.72 -29.76
N THR A 479 -4.23 -1.11 -29.35
CA THR A 479 -4.58 0.27 -29.77
C THR A 479 -3.79 1.34 -29.01
N LYS A 480 -2.94 0.99 -28.06
CA LYS A 480 -2.22 1.93 -27.18
C LYS A 480 -1.49 3.08 -27.91
N ASN A 481 -1.03 2.85 -29.12
CA ASN A 481 -0.32 3.85 -29.92
C ASN A 481 -1.23 4.62 -30.90
N VAL A 482 -2.52 4.25 -31.01
CA VAL A 482 -3.45 4.87 -31.96
C VAL A 482 -3.93 6.21 -31.42
N GLY A 483 -3.80 7.27 -32.22
CA GLY A 483 -4.27 8.61 -31.87
C GLY A 483 -3.50 9.31 -30.75
N THR A 484 -2.26 8.91 -30.47
CA THR A 484 -1.43 9.55 -29.43
C THR A 484 -1.23 11.04 -29.63
N ASP A 485 -1.17 11.51 -30.88
CA ASP A 485 -1.08 12.94 -31.20
C ASP A 485 -2.35 13.69 -30.75
N LEU A 486 -3.54 13.08 -30.87
CA LEU A 486 -4.80 13.69 -30.42
C LEU A 486 -4.83 13.80 -28.89
N VAL A 487 -4.33 12.80 -28.19
CA VAL A 487 -4.17 12.85 -26.73
C VAL A 487 -3.21 13.96 -26.34
N ASN A 488 -2.07 14.08 -27.02
CA ASN A 488 -1.08 15.14 -26.75
C ASN A 488 -1.64 16.55 -26.95
N ILE A 489 -2.44 16.77 -28.02
CA ILE A 489 -3.12 18.05 -28.25
C ILE A 489 -4.06 18.38 -27.09
N MET A 490 -4.87 17.42 -26.65
CA MET A 490 -5.81 17.63 -25.56
C MET A 490 -5.09 17.87 -24.23
N THR A 491 -4.09 17.08 -23.91
CA THR A 491 -3.34 17.19 -22.65
C THR A 491 -2.60 18.52 -22.54
N SER A 492 -1.98 18.98 -23.62
CA SER A 492 -1.30 20.29 -23.66
C SER A 492 -2.28 21.45 -23.45
N SER A 493 -3.47 21.36 -24.03
CA SER A 493 -4.53 22.37 -23.89
C SER A 493 -5.06 22.42 -22.45
N LEU A 494 -5.32 21.27 -21.83
CA LEU A 494 -5.76 21.17 -20.44
C LEU A 494 -4.71 21.70 -19.45
N ALA A 495 -3.44 21.43 -19.70
CA ALA A 495 -2.34 21.90 -18.85
C ALA A 495 -2.21 23.44 -18.83
N THR A 496 -2.61 24.11 -19.93
CA THR A 496 -2.50 25.56 -20.04
C THR A 496 -3.74 26.32 -19.55
N THR A 497 -4.93 25.75 -19.71
CA THR A 497 -6.20 26.48 -19.51
C THR A 497 -7.14 25.85 -18.48
N ASN A 498 -6.85 24.66 -17.95
CA ASN A 498 -7.77 23.81 -17.18
C ASN A 498 -9.12 23.53 -17.91
N TYR A 499 -9.15 23.72 -19.19
CA TYR A 499 -10.33 23.52 -20.05
C TYR A 499 -9.85 23.01 -21.41
N ASN A 500 -10.62 22.12 -22.07
CA ASN A 500 -10.32 21.67 -23.41
C ASN A 500 -10.97 22.62 -24.44
N PRO A 501 -10.22 23.53 -25.07
CA PRO A 501 -10.75 24.43 -26.05
C PRO A 501 -10.94 23.76 -27.43
N ASN A 502 -10.52 22.53 -27.60
CA ASN A 502 -10.59 21.83 -28.88
C ASN A 502 -12.03 21.44 -29.21
N PRO A 503 -12.42 21.47 -30.50
CA PRO A 503 -13.76 21.10 -30.94
C PRO A 503 -13.99 19.57 -30.92
N PHE A 504 -13.08 18.81 -30.30
CA PHE A 504 -13.15 17.36 -30.18
C PHE A 504 -12.69 16.88 -28.81
N TYR A 505 -13.11 15.67 -28.48
CA TYR A 505 -12.57 14.88 -27.34
C TYR A 505 -12.19 13.49 -27.85
N PHE A 506 -11.06 12.98 -27.41
CA PHE A 506 -10.53 11.69 -27.81
C PHE A 506 -10.12 10.89 -26.58
N GLU A 507 -10.52 9.63 -26.53
CA GLU A 507 -10.18 8.71 -25.45
C GLU A 507 -9.73 7.38 -26.04
N ASN A 508 -8.62 6.86 -25.53
CA ASN A 508 -8.07 5.58 -25.91
C ASN A 508 -7.85 4.70 -24.66
N PRO A 509 -8.85 3.89 -24.26
CA PRO A 509 -8.73 2.94 -23.16
C PRO A 509 -7.51 2.02 -23.23
N GLY A 510 -7.02 1.69 -24.43
CA GLY A 510 -5.80 0.89 -24.59
C GLY A 510 -4.55 1.62 -24.12
N LEU A 511 -4.44 2.92 -24.40
CA LEU A 511 -3.37 3.78 -23.90
C LEU A 511 -3.51 3.98 -22.39
N ASP A 512 -4.69 4.37 -21.92
CA ASP A 512 -4.96 4.64 -20.51
C ASP A 512 -4.69 3.40 -19.65
N TYR A 513 -5.14 2.23 -20.10
CA TYR A 513 -4.85 0.98 -19.44
C TYR A 513 -3.34 0.69 -19.35
N SER A 514 -2.60 0.94 -20.42
CA SER A 514 -1.14 0.72 -20.44
C SER A 514 -0.44 1.59 -19.40
N VAL A 515 -0.84 2.85 -19.28
CA VAL A 515 -0.31 3.80 -18.29
C VAL A 515 -0.71 3.40 -16.87
N ILE A 516 -1.99 3.05 -16.67
CA ILE A 516 -2.52 2.56 -15.39
C ILE A 516 -1.77 1.29 -14.98
N GLN A 517 -1.69 0.31 -15.85
CA GLN A 517 -0.99 -0.95 -15.59
C GLN A 517 0.48 -0.73 -15.24
N ALA A 518 1.18 0.11 -16.00
CA ALA A 518 2.57 0.43 -15.73
C ALA A 518 2.74 1.08 -14.34
N THR A 519 1.91 2.10 -14.04
CA THR A 519 1.96 2.82 -12.76
C THR A 519 1.71 1.87 -11.57
N PHE A 520 0.65 1.07 -11.66
CA PHE A 520 0.30 0.16 -10.57
C PHE A 520 1.27 -1.03 -10.44
N SER A 521 1.81 -1.51 -11.54
CA SER A 521 2.87 -2.52 -11.51
C SER A 521 4.12 -2.01 -10.78
N LEU A 522 4.49 -0.75 -11.02
CA LEU A 522 5.59 -0.11 -10.30
C LEU A 522 5.31 -0.01 -8.79
N LEU A 523 4.11 0.49 -8.44
CA LEU A 523 3.68 0.59 -7.04
C LEU A 523 3.62 -0.78 -6.36
N LEU A 524 3.12 -1.81 -7.07
CA LEU A 524 3.09 -3.20 -6.62
C LEU A 524 4.48 -3.68 -6.24
N PHE A 525 5.36 -3.59 -7.17
CA PHE A 525 6.71 -4.10 -6.96
C PHE A 525 7.43 -3.35 -5.83
N THR A 526 7.31 -2.02 -5.84
CA THR A 526 7.88 -1.16 -4.80
C THR A 526 7.29 -1.49 -3.42
N GLY A 527 5.97 -1.62 -3.34
CA GLY A 527 5.27 -1.98 -2.11
C GLY A 527 5.66 -3.37 -1.58
N LEU A 528 5.80 -4.37 -2.45
CA LEU A 528 6.25 -5.71 -2.05
C LEU A 528 7.67 -5.72 -1.47
N LEU A 529 8.61 -4.99 -2.09
CA LEU A 529 9.97 -4.92 -1.58
C LEU A 529 10.05 -4.16 -0.26
N VAL A 530 9.34 -3.04 -0.14
CA VAL A 530 9.24 -2.31 1.14
C VAL A 530 8.63 -3.22 2.21
N ALA A 531 7.54 -3.91 1.92
CA ALA A 531 6.93 -4.86 2.84
C ALA A 531 7.88 -5.97 3.27
N ALA A 532 8.68 -6.52 2.35
CA ALA A 532 9.70 -7.52 2.66
C ALA A 532 10.77 -6.99 3.63
N VAL A 533 11.27 -5.76 3.40
CA VAL A 533 12.22 -5.10 4.33
C VAL A 533 11.59 -4.93 5.71
N LEU A 534 10.35 -4.44 5.77
CA LEU A 534 9.64 -4.18 7.02
C LEU A 534 9.36 -5.46 7.79
N LEU A 535 8.97 -6.54 7.11
CA LEU A 535 8.74 -7.86 7.75
C LEU A 535 10.04 -8.46 8.29
N LEU A 536 11.14 -8.37 7.54
CA LEU A 536 12.45 -8.82 8.02
C LEU A 536 12.89 -8.01 9.24
N ALA A 537 12.64 -6.69 9.25
CA ALA A 537 12.93 -5.85 10.39
C ALA A 537 12.07 -6.23 11.61
N ALA A 538 10.75 -6.40 11.42
CA ALA A 538 9.84 -6.82 12.49
C ALA A 538 10.24 -8.18 13.10
N GLY A 539 10.55 -9.15 12.23
CA GLY A 539 11.08 -10.46 12.66
C GLY A 539 12.40 -10.35 13.41
N SER A 540 13.31 -9.52 12.92
CA SER A 540 14.59 -9.29 13.57
C SER A 540 14.44 -8.68 14.97
N PHE A 541 13.50 -7.76 15.18
CA PHE A 541 13.21 -7.20 16.51
C PHE A 541 12.87 -8.28 17.53
N VAL A 542 11.95 -9.19 17.16
CA VAL A 542 11.55 -10.29 18.04
C VAL A 542 12.72 -11.24 18.29
N TYR A 543 13.46 -11.61 17.23
CA TYR A 543 14.64 -12.48 17.34
C TYR A 543 15.70 -11.89 18.28
N PHE A 544 16.08 -10.62 18.09
CA PHE A 544 17.07 -9.96 18.94
C PHE A 544 16.66 -9.92 20.39
N LYS A 545 15.40 -9.60 20.65
CA LYS A 545 14.91 -9.55 22.03
C LYS A 545 14.96 -10.90 22.71
N LEU A 546 14.54 -11.95 22.02
CA LEU A 546 14.61 -13.32 22.54
C LEU A 546 16.05 -13.76 22.78
N TYR A 547 16.95 -13.42 21.86
CA TYR A 547 18.37 -13.78 21.99
C TYR A 547 19.04 -13.03 23.17
N THR A 548 18.73 -11.75 23.34
CA THR A 548 19.24 -10.92 24.45
C THR A 548 18.76 -11.43 25.81
N ASP A 549 17.53 -11.93 25.87
CA ASP A 549 16.94 -12.47 27.10
C ASP A 549 17.36 -13.92 27.40
N LEU A 550 17.89 -14.64 26.40
CA LEU A 550 18.12 -16.09 26.47
C LEU A 550 18.96 -16.55 27.68
N GLU A 551 20.07 -15.85 27.97
CA GLU A 551 20.92 -16.20 29.10
C GLU A 551 20.22 -15.98 30.45
N ARG A 552 19.42 -14.95 30.59
CA ARG A 552 18.61 -14.67 31.77
C ARG A 552 17.54 -15.75 31.94
N ASP A 553 16.84 -16.04 30.86
CA ASP A 553 15.77 -17.03 30.83
C ASP A 553 16.32 -18.44 31.14
N LYS A 554 17.49 -18.80 30.61
CA LYS A 554 18.17 -20.07 30.90
C LYS A 554 18.46 -20.23 32.40
N LYS A 555 18.98 -19.19 33.05
CA LYS A 555 19.22 -19.24 34.52
C LYS A 555 17.92 -19.39 35.32
N GLN A 556 16.85 -18.72 34.91
CA GLN A 556 15.53 -18.83 35.51
C GLN A 556 14.98 -20.27 35.37
N TYR A 557 15.10 -20.84 34.18
CA TYR A 557 14.62 -22.22 33.92
C TYR A 557 15.45 -23.27 34.66
N ASP A 558 16.75 -23.06 34.85
CA ASP A 558 17.58 -23.92 35.68
C ASP A 558 17.12 -23.91 37.15
N VAL A 559 16.71 -22.77 37.69
CA VAL A 559 16.10 -22.68 39.03
C VAL A 559 14.79 -23.45 39.09
N LEU A 560 13.91 -23.32 38.09
CA LEU A 560 12.65 -24.05 38.03
C LEU A 560 12.89 -25.59 37.96
N ARG A 561 13.91 -26.06 37.22
CA ARG A 561 14.29 -27.46 37.16
C ARG A 561 14.74 -27.98 38.54
N ARG A 562 15.53 -27.17 39.26
CA ARG A 562 15.95 -27.52 40.66
C ARG A 562 14.77 -27.56 41.62
N MET A 563 13.68 -26.83 41.33
CA MET A 563 12.43 -26.88 42.09
C MET A 563 11.51 -28.05 41.69
N GLY A 564 11.94 -28.92 40.75
CA GLY A 564 11.21 -30.12 40.36
C GLY A 564 10.28 -29.96 39.15
N VAL A 565 10.37 -28.84 38.38
CA VAL A 565 9.62 -28.66 37.13
C VAL A 565 10.21 -29.58 36.07
N THR A 566 9.37 -30.43 35.48
CA THR A 566 9.75 -31.33 34.39
C THR A 566 10.01 -30.62 33.07
N ASP A 567 10.84 -31.19 32.18
CA ASP A 567 11.12 -30.62 30.88
C ASP A 567 9.84 -30.43 30.01
N ARG A 568 8.85 -31.32 30.13
CA ARG A 568 7.55 -31.19 29.46
C ARG A 568 6.74 -29.98 29.95
N GLU A 569 6.80 -29.69 31.24
CA GLU A 569 6.15 -28.52 31.84
C GLU A 569 6.90 -27.24 31.47
N LEU A 570 8.22 -27.29 31.44
CA LEU A 570 9.06 -26.19 31.00
C LEU A 570 8.74 -25.77 29.54
N VAL A 571 8.63 -26.73 28.63
CA VAL A 571 8.22 -26.47 27.25
C VAL A 571 6.82 -25.81 27.17
N LYS A 572 5.89 -26.22 28.05
CA LYS A 572 4.56 -25.59 28.12
C LYS A 572 4.63 -24.13 28.61
N ILE A 573 5.49 -23.85 29.61
CA ILE A 573 5.74 -22.52 30.13
C ILE A 573 6.32 -21.64 29.00
N VAL A 574 7.37 -22.12 28.32
CA VAL A 574 8.03 -21.43 27.21
C VAL A 574 7.05 -21.14 26.07
N ASN A 575 6.22 -22.09 25.66
CA ASN A 575 5.22 -21.86 24.62
C ASN A 575 4.23 -20.74 25.01
N ARG A 576 3.76 -20.72 26.26
CA ARG A 576 2.85 -19.68 26.75
C ARG A 576 3.51 -18.31 26.84
N LEU A 577 4.83 -18.28 27.02
CA LEU A 577 5.60 -17.04 27.01
C LEU A 577 5.83 -16.52 25.60
N LEU A 578 6.14 -17.40 24.64
CA LEU A 578 6.45 -17.02 23.26
C LEU A 578 5.20 -16.62 22.48
N ILE A 579 4.07 -17.31 22.64
CA ILE A 579 2.85 -17.05 21.88
C ILE A 579 2.43 -15.56 21.96
N PRO A 580 2.28 -14.93 23.14
CA PRO A 580 1.92 -13.52 23.21
C PRO A 580 2.97 -12.60 22.57
N GLN A 581 4.26 -12.93 22.67
CA GLN A 581 5.32 -12.10 22.09
C GLN A 581 5.27 -12.04 20.57
N PHE A 582 4.83 -13.12 19.91
CA PHE A 582 4.71 -13.18 18.45
C PHE A 582 3.34 -12.73 17.94
N PHE A 583 2.28 -13.20 18.59
CA PHE A 583 0.93 -13.03 18.03
C PHE A 583 0.17 -11.82 18.55
N LEU A 584 0.61 -11.17 19.63
CA LEU A 584 -0.05 -10.01 20.17
C LEU A 584 0.17 -8.75 19.29
N PRO A 585 1.43 -8.40 18.92
CA PRO A 585 1.65 -7.30 17.98
C PRO A 585 1.10 -7.61 16.58
N TRP A 586 1.24 -8.85 16.13
CA TRP A 586 0.68 -9.31 14.86
C TRP A 586 -0.85 -9.23 14.83
N GLY A 587 -1.52 -9.71 15.88
CA GLY A 587 -2.99 -9.67 15.97
C GLY A 587 -3.54 -8.24 15.92
N LEU A 588 -2.90 -7.29 16.62
CA LEU A 588 -3.29 -5.89 16.55
C LEU A 588 -2.99 -5.28 15.17
N ALA A 589 -1.89 -5.65 14.52
CA ALA A 589 -1.61 -5.24 13.15
C ALA A 589 -2.68 -5.75 12.16
N MET A 590 -3.16 -6.99 12.33
CA MET A 590 -4.27 -7.54 11.55
C MET A 590 -5.56 -6.73 11.73
N VAL A 591 -5.88 -6.34 12.98
CA VAL A 591 -7.04 -5.49 13.26
C VAL A 591 -6.89 -4.14 12.58
N HIS A 592 -5.76 -3.46 12.73
CA HIS A 592 -5.49 -2.19 12.03
C HIS A 592 -5.64 -2.32 10.51
N SER A 593 -5.06 -3.37 9.94
CA SER A 593 -5.12 -3.60 8.48
C SER A 593 -6.54 -3.89 8.02
N THR A 594 -7.34 -4.64 8.79
CA THR A 594 -8.74 -4.91 8.45
C THR A 594 -9.55 -3.62 8.37
N PHE A 595 -9.43 -2.72 9.35
CA PHE A 595 -10.14 -1.43 9.31
C PHE A 595 -9.63 -0.53 8.17
N SER A 596 -8.33 -0.51 7.92
CA SER A 596 -7.79 0.25 6.79
C SER A 596 -8.24 -0.32 5.43
N PHE A 597 -8.41 -1.63 5.33
CA PHE A 597 -8.95 -2.27 4.13
C PHE A 597 -10.45 -2.00 3.94
N LEU A 598 -11.24 -1.89 5.01
CA LEU A 598 -12.63 -1.45 4.91
C LEU A 598 -12.73 -0.03 4.33
N PHE A 599 -11.84 0.87 4.75
CA PHE A 599 -11.76 2.21 4.17
C PHE A 599 -11.37 2.16 2.69
N LEU A 600 -10.38 1.35 2.34
CA LEU A 600 -9.95 1.16 0.94
C LEU A 600 -11.06 0.53 0.08
N GLN A 601 -11.82 -0.42 0.63
CA GLN A 601 -12.97 -1.03 -0.05
C GLN A 601 -14.05 0.01 -0.38
N ALA A 602 -14.35 0.92 0.55
CA ALA A 602 -15.30 1.99 0.30
C ALA A 602 -14.84 2.88 -0.86
N LEU A 603 -13.56 3.26 -0.89
CA LEU A 603 -12.95 4.01 -2.00
C LEU A 603 -13.15 3.30 -3.35
N TRP A 604 -12.92 2.00 -3.43
CA TRP A 604 -13.05 1.24 -4.67
C TRP A 604 -14.51 1.04 -5.10
N VAL A 605 -15.45 0.92 -4.16
CA VAL A 605 -16.88 0.86 -4.48
C VAL A 605 -17.34 2.19 -5.07
N ASP A 606 -16.94 3.32 -4.47
CA ASP A 606 -17.31 4.66 -4.95
C ASP A 606 -16.67 4.97 -6.32
N LEU A 607 -15.44 4.57 -6.56
CA LEU A 607 -14.73 4.87 -7.81
C LEU A 607 -15.11 3.95 -8.98
N ALA A 608 -15.38 2.67 -8.73
CA ALA A 608 -15.48 1.67 -9.79
C ALA A 608 -16.48 0.54 -9.50
N ALA A 609 -17.26 0.58 -8.43
CA ALA A 609 -18.16 -0.48 -7.98
C ALA A 609 -17.48 -1.86 -7.80
N ILE A 610 -16.19 -1.87 -7.41
CA ILE A 610 -15.35 -3.07 -7.31
C ILE A 610 -15.26 -3.54 -5.86
N SER A 611 -15.40 -4.86 -5.64
CA SER A 611 -15.13 -5.50 -4.35
C SER A 611 -13.73 -6.09 -4.32
N ILE A 612 -12.91 -5.70 -3.33
CA ILE A 612 -11.55 -6.19 -3.10
C ILE A 612 -11.46 -7.07 -1.83
N ALA A 613 -12.60 -7.53 -1.32
CA ALA A 613 -12.67 -8.27 -0.05
C ALA A 613 -11.90 -9.59 -0.10
N MET A 614 -11.93 -10.32 -1.23
CA MET A 614 -11.23 -11.59 -1.38
C MET A 614 -9.71 -11.42 -1.39
N GLU A 615 -9.22 -10.42 -2.11
CA GLU A 615 -7.80 -10.08 -2.19
C GLU A 615 -7.24 -9.69 -0.83
N MET A 616 -7.98 -8.88 -0.08
CA MET A 616 -7.61 -8.51 1.28
C MET A 616 -7.54 -9.73 2.21
N LEU A 617 -8.51 -10.63 2.11
CA LEU A 617 -8.52 -11.88 2.88
C LEU A 617 -7.31 -12.77 2.54
N LEU A 618 -6.98 -12.90 1.26
CA LEU A 618 -5.81 -13.66 0.80
C LEU A 618 -4.49 -13.06 1.32
N VAL A 619 -4.34 -11.73 1.27
CA VAL A 619 -3.16 -11.04 1.81
C VAL A 619 -3.02 -11.30 3.30
N LEU A 620 -4.07 -11.12 4.09
CA LEU A 620 -4.04 -11.36 5.52
C LEU A 620 -3.78 -12.84 5.85
N ALA A 621 -4.33 -13.78 5.08
CA ALA A 621 -4.06 -15.21 5.23
C ALA A 621 -2.60 -15.56 4.91
N ALA A 622 -2.03 -15.00 3.82
CA ALA A 622 -0.63 -15.21 3.46
C ALA A 622 0.33 -14.71 4.54
N PHE A 623 0.10 -13.52 5.07
CA PHE A 623 0.91 -12.99 6.18
C PHE A 623 0.74 -13.81 7.47
N THR A 624 -0.46 -14.35 7.73
CA THR A 624 -0.68 -15.28 8.84
C THR A 624 0.19 -16.53 8.70
N LEU A 625 0.24 -17.09 7.51
CA LEU A 625 1.03 -18.28 7.21
C LEU A 625 2.53 -18.04 7.40
N ILE A 626 3.01 -16.87 6.94
CA ILE A 626 4.41 -16.45 7.14
C ILE A 626 4.70 -16.30 8.64
N GLN A 627 3.83 -15.64 9.40
CA GLN A 627 4.02 -15.43 10.84
C GLN A 627 4.02 -16.73 11.63
N VAL A 628 3.12 -17.65 11.31
CA VAL A 628 3.06 -18.97 11.94
C VAL A 628 4.33 -19.78 11.63
N SER A 629 4.77 -19.78 10.38
CA SER A 629 6.01 -20.44 9.96
C SER A 629 7.22 -19.88 10.69
N TYR A 630 7.30 -18.55 10.78
CA TYR A 630 8.37 -17.87 11.52
C TYR A 630 8.34 -18.19 13.01
N PHE A 631 7.16 -18.21 13.64
CA PHE A 631 7.00 -18.62 15.03
C PHE A 631 7.52 -20.03 15.29
N TYR A 632 7.16 -21.02 14.45
CA TYR A 632 7.62 -22.40 14.63
C TYR A 632 9.15 -22.54 14.49
N LEU A 633 9.74 -21.80 13.55
CA LEU A 633 11.19 -21.78 13.33
C LEU A 633 11.93 -21.23 14.55
N ILE A 634 11.50 -20.08 15.07
CA ILE A 634 12.13 -19.46 16.25
C ILE A 634 11.89 -20.31 17.50
N ARG A 635 10.66 -20.80 17.70
CA ARG A 635 10.31 -21.68 18.81
C ARG A 635 11.21 -22.92 18.84
N TRP A 636 11.42 -23.58 17.71
CA TRP A 636 12.28 -24.74 17.61
C TRP A 636 13.72 -24.41 18.04
N ARG A 637 14.28 -23.36 17.53
CA ARG A 637 15.63 -22.89 17.90
C ARG A 637 15.73 -22.50 19.37
N TYR A 638 14.75 -21.77 19.89
CA TYR A 638 14.74 -21.31 21.28
C TYR A 638 14.67 -22.46 22.27
N ILE A 639 13.79 -23.46 22.06
CA ILE A 639 13.68 -24.65 22.90
C ILE A 639 14.97 -25.47 22.86
N ALA A 640 15.57 -25.66 21.67
CA ALA A 640 16.83 -26.38 21.53
C ALA A 640 17.96 -25.75 22.37
N HIS A 641 18.02 -24.41 22.47
CA HIS A 641 19.04 -23.73 23.28
C HIS A 641 18.78 -23.76 24.79
N ILE A 642 17.55 -23.96 25.22
CA ILE A 642 17.19 -24.08 26.65
C ILE A 642 17.41 -25.49 27.16
N GLN A 643 17.26 -26.50 26.31
CA GLN A 643 17.41 -27.93 26.71
C GLN A 643 18.86 -28.39 26.82
N ILE A 644 19.83 -27.64 26.25
CA ILE A 644 21.26 -27.85 26.38
C ILE A 644 21.80 -27.11 27.60
#